data_cf060021859b824fee2c8cc11f9c600b
#
_entry.id   cf060021859b824fee2c8cc11f9c600b
#
_cell.length_a   1.000
_cell.length_b   1.000
_cell.length_c   1.000
_cell.angle_alpha   90.00
_cell.angle_beta   90.00
_cell.angle_gamma   90.00
#
_symmetry.space_group_name_H-M   'P 1'
#
loop_
_entity.id
_entity.type
_entity.pdbx_description
1 polymer ?
#
loop_
_entity_poly.entity_id
_entity_poly.type
_entity_poly.pdbx_seq_one_letter_code
_entity_poly.pdbx_strand_id
1 'polypeptide(L)'
;MALSSFALSAWLLVAAPAPQGAAAVEEAPPVAPAASSEGEADGGLTPAPQTAPGVYGSPDAGAAPSRETTVIAQRQVDVRRVAGSAQVIGREELERTESNDINRVLQSVPGVYVREEDGFGLRPNIGLRGVNADRSSKVTLMEDGVLFAPAPYSAPAAYYSPLVTRMVAVEVFKGPASIQYGPNTIGGAINYRTRPLPRQAEGDLDLSIGNYGTGKVHAVAGYGTERWGVLLEGVHLQSGGFKQLDGGGDTGFDKNELMLKAGWASDPKARLRNAFELKLGFSNEGSNETYLGLATDDFALTPQRRYAASADDRMEWWRTQGVITHRLSVGDWLEVSTTAYRNDFARTWHRFDHFSSGPDVYKVLAYPTGSNAVYRAILAGDEDSTGEDQRLVILDNGRRFVSQGVQVNATATLTTGPLAHEVELGARFHHDEIRRDHVGNFLHMRSGALVPSGDAPEQLAANVAYTRSFSGFVADHLTWGRLLVSPGLRIEVPGEHFGDELTGRSSSGTSVVPLFGLGAVYGLDFGLSVLAGVHQGFSPVAPGQDPSVQPERAINSEAGVRYAHNGLRAELIGFWSEYQNITGECTGSTGCTSDAINQQYNGGRARVLGLEAMGSARKRLPLGFVLHADLSYTFTQAWFLTAFTSANPIWGAVAQGDALPYIPQHQGQVRLRGQRGPFELGVGAMYYGAMREVAGQGEVPEVEEVPGRVLLDVTASAEVGAGRVYFTATNLLNQSALVSRRPMGARPQAPLLVQLGFKYSFR
;
A
#
# COMPACT_ATOMS: atom_id res chain seq x y z
N MET A 1 21.63 25.53 -1.28
CA MET A 1 22.81 25.03 -2.01
C MET A 1 23.96 24.69 -1.07
N ALA A 2 23.77 23.79 -0.11
CA ALA A 2 24.89 23.35 0.75
C ALA A 2 24.61 22.08 1.58
N LEU A 3 23.81 21.14 1.08
CA LEU A 3 23.54 19.86 1.78
C LEU A 3 23.53 18.62 0.86
N SER A 4 23.77 18.79 -0.44
CA SER A 4 23.81 17.67 -1.40
C SER A 4 25.17 16.97 -1.54
N SER A 5 26.22 17.42 -0.84
CA SER A 5 27.57 16.87 -0.99
C SER A 5 28.01 15.90 0.13
N PHE A 6 27.16 15.61 1.10
CA PHE A 6 27.54 14.75 2.25
C PHE A 6 27.08 13.28 2.13
N ALA A 7 26.27 12.94 1.15
CA ALA A 7 25.70 11.58 1.04
C ALA A 7 26.60 10.57 0.26
N LEU A 8 27.61 11.04 -0.48
CA LEU A 8 28.45 10.15 -1.29
C LEU A 8 29.73 9.67 -0.59
N SER A 9 30.12 10.27 0.53
CA SER A 9 31.38 9.94 1.22
C SER A 9 31.27 8.86 2.31
N ALA A 10 30.08 8.40 2.65
CA ALA A 10 29.87 7.42 3.72
C ALA A 10 29.93 5.94 3.27
N TRP A 11 30.00 5.67 1.98
CA TRP A 11 29.95 4.29 1.43
C TRP A 11 31.32 3.68 1.08
N LEU A 12 32.43 4.39 1.31
CA LEU A 12 33.80 3.95 0.91
C LEU A 12 34.71 3.59 2.09
N LEU A 13 34.19 3.40 3.30
CA LEU A 13 35.00 3.14 4.50
C LEU A 13 34.66 1.82 5.21
N VAL A 14 34.52 0.71 4.47
CA VAL A 14 34.63 -0.65 5.05
C VAL A 14 35.50 -1.51 4.14
N ALA A 15 36.79 -1.19 4.10
CA ALA A 15 37.84 -2.10 3.73
C ALA A 15 39.11 -1.70 4.54
N ALA A 16 39.22 -2.24 5.74
CA ALA A 16 40.47 -2.15 6.52
C ALA A 16 41.30 -3.42 6.26
N PRO A 17 42.62 -3.30 6.08
CA PRO A 17 43.50 -4.41 5.71
C PRO A 17 43.83 -5.30 6.90
N ALA A 18 44.04 -6.60 6.59
CA ALA A 18 44.53 -7.59 7.54
C ALA A 18 45.98 -7.30 7.97
N PRO A 19 46.32 -7.56 9.25
CA PRO A 19 47.73 -7.48 9.66
C PRO A 19 48.50 -8.73 9.20
N GLN A 20 49.66 -8.51 8.55
CA GLN A 20 50.69 -9.49 8.30
C GLN A 20 51.45 -9.80 9.58
N GLY A 21 51.62 -11.05 9.90
CA GLY A 21 52.53 -11.51 10.95
C GLY A 21 52.82 -13.00 10.74
N ALA A 22 54.02 -13.31 10.24
CA ALA A 22 54.51 -14.61 9.94
C ALA A 22 54.92 -15.43 11.20
N ALA A 23 54.68 -16.73 11.17
CA ALA A 23 55.63 -17.74 11.66
C ALA A 23 55.25 -19.11 11.12
N ALA A 24 56.22 -19.71 10.47
CA ALA A 24 56.24 -21.09 9.98
C ALA A 24 56.48 -22.08 11.13
N VAL A 25 56.04 -23.33 10.95
CA VAL A 25 56.61 -24.63 11.36
C VAL A 25 55.49 -25.68 11.20
N GLU A 26 55.63 -26.64 10.41
CA GLU A 26 56.26 -27.94 10.30
C GLU A 26 55.28 -29.03 9.79
N GLU A 27 55.66 -29.68 8.74
CA GLU A 27 55.03 -30.86 8.13
C GLU A 27 55.15 -32.10 8.99
N ALA A 28 54.15 -33.00 8.97
CA ALA A 28 54.33 -34.42 9.14
C ALA A 28 53.33 -35.24 8.33
N PRO A 29 53.66 -36.46 7.89
CA PRO A 29 53.25 -36.98 6.59
C PRO A 29 52.03 -37.93 6.60
N PRO A 30 51.64 -38.49 5.43
CA PRO A 30 50.36 -39.16 5.21
C PRO A 30 50.42 -40.67 5.60
N VAL A 31 49.29 -41.19 6.04
CA VAL A 31 49.06 -42.63 6.16
C VAL A 31 47.99 -43.04 5.15
N ALA A 32 48.39 -43.95 4.24
CA ALA A 32 47.55 -44.60 3.24
C ALA A 32 47.06 -46.00 3.77
N PRO A 33 46.27 -46.74 3.00
CA PRO A 33 44.98 -47.30 3.42
C PRO A 33 45.07 -48.80 3.75
N ALA A 34 44.08 -49.33 4.43
CA ALA A 34 43.90 -50.79 4.57
C ALA A 34 42.56 -51.20 3.94
N ALA A 35 42.63 -52.27 3.19
CA ALA A 35 41.63 -52.83 2.31
C ALA A 35 40.73 -53.89 2.96
N SER A 36 39.55 -54.03 2.36
CA SER A 36 38.73 -55.21 2.08
C SER A 36 38.17 -56.11 3.18
N SER A 37 36.82 -56.25 3.15
CA SER A 37 36.24 -57.59 2.98
C SER A 37 34.81 -57.50 2.47
N GLU A 38 34.52 -58.33 1.50
CA GLU A 38 33.27 -58.53 0.75
C GLU A 38 32.15 -59.10 1.61
N GLY A 39 30.90 -58.76 1.23
CA GLY A 39 29.69 -59.41 1.72
C GLY A 39 28.48 -58.93 0.89
N GLU A 40 28.17 -59.73 -0.14
CA GLU A 40 26.98 -59.59 -0.97
C GLU A 40 25.70 -59.75 -0.13
N ALA A 41 24.72 -58.86 -0.35
CA ALA A 41 23.29 -59.22 -0.32
C ALA A 41 22.46 -58.16 -1.06
N ASP A 42 21.79 -58.63 -2.05
CA ASP A 42 20.80 -58.12 -2.98
C ASP A 42 19.64 -57.37 -2.24
N GLY A 43 19.18 -56.26 -2.83
CA GLY A 43 17.97 -55.57 -2.30
C GLY A 43 17.76 -54.15 -2.81
N GLY A 44 17.13 -54.03 -3.98
CA GLY A 44 16.20 -52.98 -4.36
C GLY A 44 16.64 -51.51 -4.26
N LEU A 45 17.08 -50.96 -5.38
CA LEU A 45 17.27 -49.49 -5.57
C LEU A 45 15.93 -48.74 -5.55
N THR A 46 15.63 -48.03 -4.46
CA THR A 46 14.74 -46.91 -4.49
C THR A 46 15.56 -45.62 -4.68
N PRO A 47 15.24 -44.77 -5.67
CA PRO A 47 16.00 -43.55 -5.88
C PRO A 47 15.63 -42.53 -4.79
N ALA A 48 16.68 -41.90 -4.24
CA ALA A 48 16.57 -40.79 -3.30
C ALA A 48 15.74 -39.62 -3.90
N PRO A 49 14.92 -38.94 -3.11
CA PRO A 49 14.15 -37.82 -3.59
C PRO A 49 15.09 -36.62 -3.86
N GLN A 50 15.13 -36.21 -5.13
CA GLN A 50 15.72 -34.94 -5.51
C GLN A 50 14.91 -33.81 -4.86
N THR A 51 15.51 -33.03 -3.99
CA THR A 51 14.97 -31.79 -3.48
C THR A 51 14.83 -30.79 -4.60
N ALA A 52 13.63 -30.64 -5.14
CA ALA A 52 13.29 -29.55 -6.04
C ALA A 52 13.18 -28.23 -5.28
N PRO A 53 13.58 -27.08 -5.87
CA PRO A 53 13.49 -25.77 -5.19
C PRO A 53 12.02 -25.40 -4.93
N GLY A 54 11.80 -24.86 -3.75
CA GLY A 54 10.55 -24.51 -3.08
C GLY A 54 9.35 -24.16 -3.95
N VAL A 55 8.57 -25.15 -4.24
CA VAL A 55 7.18 -25.02 -4.72
C VAL A 55 6.29 -25.01 -3.48
N TYR A 56 5.35 -24.09 -3.39
CA TYR A 56 4.26 -24.16 -2.43
C TYR A 56 3.63 -25.55 -2.50
N GLY A 57 4.06 -26.44 -1.60
CA GLY A 57 3.58 -27.80 -1.53
C GLY A 57 2.12 -27.82 -1.15
N SER A 58 1.29 -28.49 -1.95
CA SER A 58 -0.02 -28.97 -1.50
C SER A 58 0.22 -29.93 -0.34
N PRO A 59 -0.28 -29.71 0.88
CA PRO A 59 -0.34 -30.77 1.87
C PRO A 59 -1.46 -31.72 1.44
N ASP A 60 -1.16 -33.02 1.36
CA ASP A 60 -2.18 -34.05 1.31
C ASP A 60 -3.18 -33.90 2.46
N ALA A 61 -4.45 -34.10 2.16
CA ALA A 61 -5.51 -34.06 3.14
C ALA A 61 -5.29 -35.18 4.18
N GLY A 62 -4.69 -34.82 5.33
CA GLY A 62 -4.47 -35.74 6.43
C GLY A 62 -3.26 -35.48 7.33
N ALA A 63 -2.30 -34.72 6.89
CA ALA A 63 -1.19 -34.31 7.77
C ALA A 63 -1.48 -32.92 8.35
N ALA A 64 -1.55 -32.81 9.67
CA ALA A 64 -1.47 -31.52 10.35
C ALA A 64 -0.20 -30.82 9.85
N PRO A 65 -0.26 -29.51 9.47
CA PRO A 65 0.92 -28.81 9.01
C PRO A 65 2.01 -28.91 10.06
N SER A 66 3.17 -29.45 9.66
CA SER A 66 4.36 -29.43 10.54
C SER A 66 4.62 -27.98 10.89
N ARG A 67 4.41 -27.63 12.16
CA ARG A 67 4.74 -26.32 12.71
C ARG A 67 6.27 -26.18 12.69
N GLU A 68 6.84 -25.78 11.57
CA GLU A 68 8.17 -25.18 11.61
C GLU A 68 8.03 -23.88 12.39
N THR A 69 8.31 -23.96 13.66
CA THR A 69 8.29 -22.85 14.60
C THR A 69 9.46 -21.95 14.27
N THR A 70 9.22 -21.00 13.41
CA THR A 70 10.18 -19.91 13.16
C THR A 70 10.08 -18.96 14.33
N VAL A 71 10.97 -19.12 15.32
CA VAL A 71 10.94 -18.40 16.62
C VAL A 71 11.02 -16.88 16.46
N ILE A 72 11.41 -16.37 15.31
CA ILE A 72 11.61 -14.92 15.04
C ILE A 72 10.72 -14.41 13.90
N ALA A 73 10.00 -15.23 13.14
CA ALA A 73 9.14 -14.80 12.05
C ALA A 73 7.66 -14.76 12.46
N GLN A 74 6.94 -13.74 12.03
CA GLN A 74 5.48 -13.70 12.13
C GLN A 74 4.87 -14.81 11.29
N ARG A 75 3.79 -15.41 11.77
CA ARG A 75 3.05 -16.47 11.08
C ARG A 75 2.53 -15.96 9.72
N GLN A 76 2.79 -16.70 8.65
CA GLN A 76 2.15 -16.41 7.35
C GLN A 76 0.67 -16.78 7.41
N VAL A 77 -0.17 -15.94 6.82
CA VAL A 77 -1.61 -16.17 6.74
C VAL A 77 -1.89 -17.30 5.74
N ASP A 78 -2.47 -18.40 6.21
CA ASP A 78 -3.03 -19.42 5.32
C ASP A 78 -4.43 -18.98 4.85
N VAL A 79 -4.48 -18.38 3.67
CA VAL A 79 -5.72 -17.84 3.07
C VAL A 79 -6.84 -18.89 2.99
N ARG A 80 -6.51 -20.18 2.93
CA ARG A 80 -7.53 -21.27 2.87
C ARG A 80 -8.29 -21.41 4.19
N ARG A 81 -7.67 -21.00 5.30
CA ARG A 81 -8.25 -21.05 6.66
C ARG A 81 -8.85 -19.71 7.09
N VAL A 82 -8.91 -18.74 6.19
CA VAL A 82 -9.55 -17.45 6.46
C VAL A 82 -11.04 -17.56 6.12
N ALA A 83 -11.88 -17.40 7.12
CA ALA A 83 -13.33 -17.35 6.95
C ALA A 83 -13.77 -15.95 6.47
N GLY A 84 -13.40 -15.61 5.24
CA GLY A 84 -13.58 -14.31 4.62
C GLY A 84 -12.67 -14.16 3.41
N SER A 85 -12.76 -13.05 2.69
CA SER A 85 -11.90 -12.76 1.55
C SER A 85 -10.55 -12.21 2.00
N ALA A 86 -9.49 -12.94 1.74
CA ALA A 86 -8.12 -12.49 1.98
C ALA A 86 -7.19 -12.93 0.85
N GLN A 87 -6.18 -12.13 0.54
CA GLN A 87 -5.20 -12.43 -0.49
C GLN A 87 -3.81 -12.05 -0.03
N VAL A 88 -2.83 -12.83 -0.46
CA VAL A 88 -1.42 -12.62 -0.17
C VAL A 88 -0.64 -12.60 -1.48
N ILE A 89 -0.06 -11.46 -1.80
CA ILE A 89 0.92 -11.32 -2.87
C ILE A 89 2.27 -11.63 -2.24
N GLY A 90 2.81 -12.81 -2.52
CA GLY A 90 4.05 -13.27 -1.90
C GLY A 90 5.31 -12.78 -2.61
N ARG A 91 6.47 -13.05 -1.99
CA ARG A 91 7.80 -12.65 -2.48
C ARG A 91 8.02 -13.04 -3.95
N GLU A 92 7.70 -14.26 -4.33
CA GLU A 92 7.89 -14.77 -5.69
C GLU A 92 7.13 -13.92 -6.73
N GLU A 93 5.91 -13.47 -6.41
CA GLU A 93 5.11 -12.64 -7.30
C GLU A 93 5.66 -11.20 -7.35
N LEU A 94 6.07 -10.63 -6.20
CA LEU A 94 6.68 -9.31 -6.13
C LEU A 94 8.00 -9.27 -6.94
N GLU A 95 8.85 -10.29 -6.79
CA GLU A 95 10.12 -10.40 -7.51
C GLU A 95 9.95 -10.66 -9.01
N ARG A 96 8.84 -11.27 -9.44
CA ARG A 96 8.56 -11.52 -10.86
C ARG A 96 7.98 -10.31 -11.57
N THR A 97 7.21 -9.51 -10.89
CA THR A 97 6.63 -8.30 -11.48
C THR A 97 7.63 -7.16 -11.55
N GLU A 98 8.65 -7.17 -10.69
CA GLU A 98 9.69 -6.12 -10.58
C GLU A 98 9.11 -4.71 -10.45
N SER A 99 7.87 -4.60 -9.96
CA SER A 99 7.18 -3.32 -9.83
C SER A 99 7.68 -2.56 -8.60
N ASN A 100 8.03 -1.30 -8.80
CA ASN A 100 8.30 -0.36 -7.71
C ASN A 100 7.03 0.38 -7.27
N ASP A 101 5.96 0.34 -8.07
CA ASP A 101 4.68 1.00 -7.83
C ASP A 101 3.70 0.05 -7.13
N ILE A 102 3.31 0.38 -5.90
CA ILE A 102 2.33 -0.38 -5.11
C ILE A 102 0.96 -0.42 -5.77
N ASN A 103 0.57 0.62 -6.52
CA ASN A 103 -0.70 0.66 -7.21
C ASN A 103 -0.80 -0.50 -8.20
N ARG A 104 0.25 -0.75 -8.99
CA ARG A 104 0.30 -1.85 -9.96
C ARG A 104 0.31 -3.22 -9.29
N VAL A 105 0.94 -3.34 -8.13
CA VAL A 105 0.94 -4.59 -7.36
C VAL A 105 -0.46 -4.92 -6.86
N LEU A 106 -1.15 -3.95 -6.27
CA LEU A 106 -2.48 -4.14 -5.68
C LEU A 106 -3.59 -4.33 -6.71
N GLN A 107 -3.42 -3.87 -7.95
CA GLN A 107 -4.37 -4.10 -9.04
C GLN A 107 -4.55 -5.59 -9.39
N SER A 108 -3.60 -6.45 -9.02
CA SER A 108 -3.75 -7.91 -9.16
C SER A 108 -4.78 -8.51 -8.18
N VAL A 109 -5.18 -7.75 -7.15
CA VAL A 109 -6.13 -8.19 -6.12
C VAL A 109 -7.55 -7.77 -6.51
N PRO A 110 -8.49 -8.71 -6.77
CA PRO A 110 -9.88 -8.37 -7.06
C PRO A 110 -10.50 -7.53 -5.94
N GLY A 111 -11.35 -6.57 -6.29
CA GLY A 111 -12.01 -5.67 -5.34
C GLY A 111 -11.15 -4.50 -4.86
N VAL A 112 -9.87 -4.45 -5.24
CA VAL A 112 -9.01 -3.29 -5.05
C VAL A 112 -9.07 -2.41 -6.29
N TYR A 113 -9.25 -1.12 -6.11
CA TYR A 113 -9.13 -0.13 -7.19
C TYR A 113 -8.24 1.02 -6.72
N VAL A 114 -7.61 1.66 -7.70
CA VAL A 114 -6.63 2.71 -7.45
C VAL A 114 -6.98 3.92 -8.33
N ARG A 115 -6.98 5.10 -7.71
CA ARG A 115 -6.98 6.36 -8.45
C ARG A 115 -5.53 6.81 -8.62
N GLU A 116 -5.00 6.68 -9.83
CA GLU A 116 -3.64 7.12 -10.14
C GLU A 116 -3.54 8.66 -10.14
N GLU A 117 -2.36 9.19 -9.77
CA GLU A 117 -2.14 10.63 -9.65
C GLU A 117 -0.77 11.07 -10.17
N ASP A 118 0.31 10.50 -9.60
CA ASP A 118 1.69 10.90 -9.90
C ASP A 118 2.34 10.08 -11.03
N GLY A 119 1.86 8.87 -11.28
CA GLY A 119 2.37 7.93 -12.27
C GLY A 119 3.53 7.04 -11.78
N PHE A 120 3.97 7.21 -10.53
CA PHE A 120 5.03 6.43 -9.89
C PHE A 120 4.58 5.70 -8.61
N GLY A 121 3.34 5.95 -8.16
CA GLY A 121 2.79 5.34 -6.95
C GLY A 121 3.35 5.89 -5.64
N LEU A 122 3.85 7.12 -5.63
CA LEU A 122 4.42 7.75 -4.44
C LEU A 122 3.36 8.03 -3.37
N ARG A 123 2.13 8.34 -3.80
CA ARG A 123 0.98 8.67 -2.94
C ARG A 123 -0.22 7.85 -3.37
N PRO A 124 -0.31 6.59 -2.91
CA PRO A 124 -1.35 5.69 -3.37
C PRO A 124 -2.74 6.13 -2.87
N ASN A 125 -3.69 6.13 -3.80
CA ASN A 125 -5.09 6.29 -3.50
C ASN A 125 -5.77 4.93 -3.71
N ILE A 126 -5.92 4.16 -2.62
CA ILE A 126 -6.40 2.78 -2.64
C ILE A 126 -7.78 2.72 -2.02
N GLY A 127 -8.73 2.17 -2.77
CA GLY A 127 -10.08 1.80 -2.31
C GLY A 127 -10.31 0.30 -2.43
N LEU A 128 -11.18 -0.21 -1.59
CA LEU A 128 -11.59 -1.62 -1.55
C LEU A 128 -13.11 -1.68 -1.61
N ARG A 129 -13.68 -2.47 -2.54
CA ARG A 129 -15.13 -2.75 -2.61
C ARG A 129 -16.02 -1.49 -2.54
N GLY A 130 -15.70 -0.47 -3.34
CA GLY A 130 -16.51 0.75 -3.45
C GLY A 130 -16.26 1.83 -2.40
N VAL A 131 -15.25 1.68 -1.54
CA VAL A 131 -14.83 2.69 -0.59
C VAL A 131 -14.04 3.79 -1.30
N ASN A 132 -14.23 5.05 -0.91
CA ASN A 132 -13.46 6.16 -1.46
C ASN A 132 -11.95 5.92 -1.35
N ALA A 133 -11.25 6.02 -2.48
CA ALA A 133 -9.82 5.74 -2.57
C ALA A 133 -8.94 6.91 -2.07
N ASP A 134 -9.48 8.10 -1.83
CA ASP A 134 -8.69 9.29 -1.55
C ASP A 134 -7.68 9.07 -0.42
N ARG A 135 -6.38 9.19 -0.77
CA ARG A 135 -5.24 8.96 0.14
C ARG A 135 -5.33 7.69 0.98
N SER A 136 -6.03 6.66 0.47
CA SER A 136 -6.23 5.37 1.18
C SER A 136 -6.82 5.52 2.60
N SER A 137 -7.48 6.64 2.88
CA SER A 137 -7.91 7.04 4.25
C SER A 137 -8.96 6.11 4.87
N LYS A 138 -9.64 5.31 4.05
CA LYS A 138 -10.70 4.37 4.46
C LYS A 138 -10.24 2.90 4.54
N VAL A 139 -8.92 2.68 4.49
CA VAL A 139 -8.29 1.35 4.56
C VAL A 139 -7.27 1.34 5.70
N THR A 140 -7.30 0.31 6.54
CA THR A 140 -6.28 0.13 7.59
C THR A 140 -4.96 -0.27 6.95
N LEU A 141 -3.95 0.60 7.05
CA LEU A 141 -2.61 0.37 6.49
C LEU A 141 -1.62 -0.01 7.59
N MET A 142 -0.94 -1.15 7.41
CA MET A 142 0.01 -1.69 8.39
C MET A 142 1.32 -2.12 7.74
N GLU A 143 2.40 -2.00 8.49
CA GLU A 143 3.70 -2.59 8.20
C GLU A 143 4.07 -3.54 9.35
N ASP A 144 4.21 -4.84 9.06
CA ASP A 144 4.41 -5.91 10.07
C ASP A 144 3.35 -5.89 11.20
N GLY A 145 2.09 -5.59 10.87
CA GLY A 145 0.98 -5.52 11.82
C GLY A 145 0.92 -4.25 12.68
N VAL A 146 1.79 -3.28 12.42
CA VAL A 146 1.81 -1.96 13.08
C VAL A 146 1.24 -0.90 12.14
N LEU A 147 0.32 -0.06 12.63
CA LEU A 147 -0.25 1.04 11.86
C LEU A 147 0.84 2.01 11.40
N PHE A 148 0.88 2.32 10.11
CA PHE A 148 1.87 3.23 9.56
C PHE A 148 1.30 4.51 8.92
N ALA A 149 -0.01 4.59 8.69
CA ALA A 149 -0.61 5.87 8.28
C ALA A 149 -0.17 6.96 9.27
N PRO A 150 0.09 8.19 8.80
CA PRO A 150 0.72 9.21 9.66
C PRO A 150 -0.02 9.47 10.98
N ALA A 151 -1.36 9.56 10.95
CA ALA A 151 -2.22 9.60 12.13
C ALA A 151 -3.51 8.81 11.84
N PRO A 152 -3.54 7.49 12.11
CA PRO A 152 -4.60 6.58 11.68
C PRO A 152 -6.03 6.95 12.12
N TYR A 153 -6.17 7.65 13.24
CA TYR A 153 -7.46 8.13 13.75
C TYR A 153 -7.69 9.61 13.40
N SER A 154 -6.69 10.48 13.64
CA SER A 154 -6.85 11.93 13.56
C SER A 154 -6.70 12.48 12.13
N ALA A 155 -5.92 11.84 11.28
CA ALA A 155 -5.71 12.20 9.87
C ALA A 155 -5.16 10.99 9.09
N PRO A 156 -6.02 10.06 8.67
CA PRO A 156 -5.62 8.76 8.12
C PRO A 156 -5.02 8.83 6.71
N ALA A 157 -5.05 10.00 6.05
CA ALA A 157 -4.54 10.18 4.69
C ALA A 157 -3.08 9.72 4.53
N ALA A 158 -2.83 8.74 3.66
CA ALA A 158 -1.53 8.14 3.44
C ALA A 158 -0.65 9.01 2.51
N TYR A 159 0.11 9.92 3.10
CA TYR A 159 1.17 10.68 2.39
C TYR A 159 2.50 9.95 2.32
N TYR A 160 2.63 8.82 2.99
CA TYR A 160 3.72 7.88 2.95
C TYR A 160 3.20 6.50 2.56
N SER A 161 3.92 5.82 1.69
CA SER A 161 3.76 4.39 1.44
C SER A 161 5.15 3.75 1.41
N PRO A 162 5.38 2.64 2.13
CA PRO A 162 6.65 1.93 2.04
C PRO A 162 6.91 1.44 0.62
N LEU A 163 8.17 1.46 0.19
CA LEU A 163 8.56 0.92 -1.11
C LEU A 163 8.29 -0.59 -1.17
N VAL A 164 7.47 -1.00 -2.12
CA VAL A 164 7.06 -2.40 -2.27
C VAL A 164 8.23 -3.33 -2.58
N THR A 165 9.28 -2.83 -3.19
CA THR A 165 10.52 -3.59 -3.48
C THR A 165 11.18 -4.13 -2.20
N ARG A 166 10.94 -3.53 -1.01
CA ARG A 166 11.41 -3.99 0.31
C ARG A 166 10.52 -5.07 0.91
N MET A 167 9.34 -5.32 0.36
CA MET A 167 8.37 -6.22 0.95
C MET A 167 8.60 -7.67 0.49
N VAL A 168 8.37 -8.59 1.41
CA VAL A 168 8.34 -10.04 1.09
C VAL A 168 6.92 -10.53 0.89
N ALA A 169 5.93 -9.78 1.34
CA ALA A 169 4.53 -10.02 1.03
C ALA A 169 3.70 -8.75 1.21
N VAL A 170 2.56 -8.68 0.50
CA VAL A 170 1.47 -7.73 0.74
C VAL A 170 0.21 -8.54 0.99
N GLU A 171 -0.35 -8.38 2.19
CA GLU A 171 -1.54 -9.09 2.65
C GLU A 171 -2.73 -8.14 2.57
N VAL A 172 -3.82 -8.56 1.92
CA VAL A 172 -5.06 -7.78 1.76
C VAL A 172 -6.20 -8.55 2.41
N PHE A 173 -6.85 -7.97 3.41
CA PHE A 173 -7.96 -8.54 4.15
C PHE A 173 -9.24 -7.77 3.85
N LYS A 174 -10.25 -8.49 3.42
CA LYS A 174 -11.59 -7.97 3.12
C LYS A 174 -12.63 -8.81 3.88
N GLY A 175 -13.85 -8.29 4.01
CA GLY A 175 -14.90 -9.03 4.67
C GLY A 175 -14.59 -9.32 6.15
N PRO A 176 -15.15 -10.43 6.73
CA PRO A 176 -14.96 -10.78 8.14
C PRO A 176 -13.52 -10.96 8.58
N ALA A 177 -12.61 -11.25 7.67
CA ALA A 177 -11.17 -11.35 7.93
C ALA A 177 -10.54 -10.04 8.44
N SER A 178 -11.20 -8.90 8.25
CA SER A 178 -10.70 -7.58 8.69
C SER A 178 -11.07 -7.23 10.12
N ILE A 179 -11.91 -8.01 10.83
CA ILE A 179 -12.43 -7.66 12.18
C ILE A 179 -11.33 -7.43 13.22
N GLN A 180 -10.22 -8.15 13.12
CA GLN A 180 -9.07 -8.01 14.03
C GLN A 180 -8.27 -6.71 13.81
N TYR A 181 -8.49 -6.00 12.71
CA TYR A 181 -7.78 -4.78 12.34
C TYR A 181 -8.64 -3.53 12.60
N GLY A 182 -8.03 -2.35 12.59
CA GLY A 182 -8.69 -1.04 12.76
C GLY A 182 -7.66 0.07 12.91
N PRO A 183 -8.11 1.35 12.82
CA PRO A 183 -9.50 1.83 12.93
C PRO A 183 -10.32 1.82 11.62
N ASN A 184 -9.72 2.00 10.47
CA ASN A 184 -10.43 2.23 9.19
C ASN A 184 -10.70 0.90 8.47
N THR A 185 -11.68 0.11 8.97
CA THR A 185 -12.00 -1.23 8.45
C THR A 185 -13.18 -1.25 7.48
N ILE A 186 -13.71 -0.07 7.11
CA ILE A 186 -14.86 0.01 6.21
C ILE A 186 -14.56 -0.64 4.85
N GLY A 187 -13.35 -0.44 4.32
CA GLY A 187 -12.86 -1.12 3.11
C GLY A 187 -12.14 -2.43 3.40
N GLY A 188 -11.48 -2.55 4.55
CA GLY A 188 -10.63 -3.67 4.91
C GLY A 188 -9.24 -3.22 5.41
N ALA A 189 -8.26 -4.11 5.31
CA ALA A 189 -6.90 -3.84 5.78
C ALA A 189 -5.85 -4.33 4.80
N ILE A 190 -4.72 -3.61 4.72
CA ILE A 190 -3.54 -3.99 3.95
C ILE A 190 -2.35 -4.02 4.90
N ASN A 191 -1.61 -5.14 4.91
CA ASN A 191 -0.42 -5.32 5.71
C ASN A 191 0.79 -5.61 4.83
N TYR A 192 1.78 -4.73 4.91
CA TYR A 192 3.07 -4.87 4.21
C TYR A 192 4.03 -5.65 5.10
N ARG A 193 4.57 -6.74 4.58
CA ARG A 193 5.47 -7.63 5.32
C ARG A 193 6.91 -7.36 4.89
N THR A 194 7.72 -6.91 5.83
CA THR A 194 9.15 -6.71 5.62
C THR A 194 9.93 -8.01 5.78
N ARG A 195 11.17 -8.04 5.30
CA ARG A 195 12.06 -9.20 5.39
C ARG A 195 12.24 -9.66 6.84
N PRO A 196 12.10 -10.96 7.14
CA PRO A 196 12.39 -11.51 8.47
C PRO A 196 13.90 -11.52 8.75
N LEU A 197 14.26 -11.67 10.02
CA LEU A 197 15.66 -11.87 10.43
C LEU A 197 16.22 -13.18 9.84
N PRO A 198 17.45 -13.15 9.28
CA PRO A 198 18.08 -14.34 8.70
C PRO A 198 18.54 -15.35 9.77
N ARG A 199 18.72 -16.60 9.37
CA ARG A 199 19.29 -17.67 10.20
C ARG A 199 20.72 -18.06 9.80
N GLN A 200 21.22 -17.48 8.74
CA GLN A 200 22.57 -17.65 8.20
C GLN A 200 23.01 -16.36 7.53
N ALA A 201 24.22 -16.31 7.00
CA ALA A 201 24.63 -15.17 6.17
C ALA A 201 23.78 -15.10 4.90
N GLU A 202 23.18 -13.96 4.65
CA GLU A 202 22.45 -13.69 3.42
C GLU A 202 22.62 -12.24 2.95
N GLY A 203 22.53 -12.03 1.66
CA GLY A 203 22.52 -10.69 1.09
C GLY A 203 21.91 -10.69 -0.29
N ASP A 204 21.27 -9.57 -0.60
CA ASP A 204 20.70 -9.30 -1.92
C ASP A 204 21.17 -7.91 -2.38
N LEU A 205 21.47 -7.80 -3.67
CA LEU A 205 21.72 -6.54 -4.37
C LEU A 205 20.83 -6.50 -5.61
N ASP A 206 20.03 -5.45 -5.76
CA ASP A 206 19.18 -5.22 -6.91
C ASP A 206 19.44 -3.81 -7.46
N LEU A 207 19.96 -3.74 -8.68
CA LEU A 207 20.29 -2.52 -9.39
C LEU A 207 19.43 -2.41 -10.64
N SER A 208 18.84 -1.26 -10.90
CA SER A 208 18.20 -1.03 -12.20
C SER A 208 18.34 0.41 -12.68
N ILE A 209 18.30 0.54 -14.00
CA ILE A 209 18.26 1.83 -14.70
C ILE A 209 17.12 1.80 -15.72
N GLY A 210 16.58 2.95 -16.06
CA GLY A 210 15.49 3.07 -17.01
C GLY A 210 15.42 4.42 -17.69
N ASN A 211 14.44 4.58 -18.55
CA ASN A 211 14.16 5.88 -19.17
C ASN A 211 13.69 6.90 -18.12
N TYR A 212 13.61 8.18 -18.51
CA TYR A 212 13.28 9.30 -17.62
C TYR A 212 14.21 9.43 -16.39
N GLY A 213 15.48 9.03 -16.51
CA GLY A 213 16.43 9.06 -15.40
C GLY A 213 16.07 8.15 -14.23
N THR A 214 15.25 7.10 -14.48
CA THR A 214 14.88 6.14 -13.44
C THR A 214 16.08 5.32 -13.01
N GLY A 215 16.30 5.22 -11.69
CA GLY A 215 17.37 4.43 -11.10
C GLY A 215 16.93 3.82 -9.77
N LYS A 216 17.35 2.56 -9.52
CA LYS A 216 17.13 1.87 -8.25
C LYS A 216 18.40 1.22 -7.76
N VAL A 217 18.68 1.37 -6.48
CA VAL A 217 19.67 0.59 -5.74
C VAL A 217 18.96 0.02 -4.51
N HIS A 218 18.91 -1.31 -4.40
CA HIS A 218 18.36 -1.98 -3.24
C HIS A 218 19.40 -2.99 -2.73
N ALA A 219 19.82 -2.85 -1.51
CA ALA A 219 20.83 -3.69 -0.88
C ALA A 219 20.32 -4.24 0.45
N VAL A 220 20.59 -5.52 0.68
CA VAL A 220 20.28 -6.24 1.90
C VAL A 220 21.51 -7.00 2.35
N ALA A 221 21.81 -6.94 3.63
CA ALA A 221 22.84 -7.76 4.26
C ALA A 221 22.35 -8.23 5.64
N GLY A 222 22.48 -9.50 5.92
CA GLY A 222 22.07 -10.05 7.18
C GLY A 222 22.91 -11.27 7.60
N TYR A 223 22.94 -11.47 8.90
CA TYR A 223 23.56 -12.64 9.51
C TYR A 223 22.77 -13.07 10.73
N GLY A 224 22.62 -14.36 10.91
CA GLY A 224 21.93 -14.87 12.07
C GLY A 224 22.20 -16.34 12.36
N THR A 225 21.62 -16.77 13.46
CA THR A 225 21.62 -18.14 13.96
C THR A 225 20.19 -18.48 14.42
N GLU A 226 19.98 -19.63 15.02
CA GLU A 226 18.70 -19.97 15.64
C GLU A 226 18.32 -19.05 16.82
N ARG A 227 19.30 -18.34 17.42
CA ARG A 227 19.10 -17.56 18.65
C ARG A 227 19.21 -16.05 18.47
N TRP A 228 19.91 -15.58 17.48
CA TRP A 228 20.03 -14.15 17.22
C TRP A 228 20.20 -13.87 15.72
N GLY A 229 19.83 -12.69 15.31
CA GLY A 229 20.00 -12.25 13.95
C GLY A 229 20.04 -10.72 13.86
N VAL A 230 20.70 -10.23 12.81
CA VAL A 230 20.76 -8.82 12.43
C VAL A 230 20.53 -8.73 10.94
N LEU A 231 19.76 -7.75 10.51
CA LEU A 231 19.46 -7.46 9.11
C LEU A 231 19.55 -5.95 8.89
N LEU A 232 20.27 -5.54 7.86
CA LEU A 232 20.31 -4.18 7.33
C LEU A 232 19.78 -4.19 5.91
N GLU A 233 18.87 -3.29 5.59
CA GLU A 233 18.26 -3.13 4.28
C GLU A 233 18.20 -1.65 3.92
N GLY A 234 18.62 -1.30 2.69
CA GLY A 234 18.58 0.06 2.18
C GLY A 234 18.09 0.09 0.73
N VAL A 235 17.23 1.06 0.43
CA VAL A 235 16.72 1.31 -0.93
C VAL A 235 16.86 2.78 -1.27
N HIS A 236 17.39 3.05 -2.46
CA HIS A 236 17.30 4.33 -3.15
C HIS A 236 16.54 4.14 -4.46
N LEU A 237 15.55 4.97 -4.69
CA LEU A 237 14.76 5.01 -5.93
C LEU A 237 14.64 6.45 -6.40
N GLN A 238 14.91 6.70 -7.69
CA GLN A 238 14.82 8.04 -8.30
C GLN A 238 14.22 7.98 -9.70
N SER A 239 13.70 9.13 -10.14
CA SER A 239 13.33 9.42 -11.53
C SER A 239 13.44 10.90 -11.78
N GLY A 240 13.87 11.34 -12.98
CA GLY A 240 13.82 12.72 -13.44
C GLY A 240 12.42 13.18 -13.87
N GLY A 241 11.41 12.26 -13.79
CA GLY A 241 10.03 12.56 -14.18
C GLY A 241 9.81 12.51 -15.69
N PHE A 242 8.55 12.26 -16.06
CA PHE A 242 8.15 12.17 -17.48
C PHE A 242 7.33 13.39 -17.95
N LYS A 243 6.90 14.24 -17.01
CA LYS A 243 6.14 15.45 -17.35
C LYS A 243 7.08 16.56 -17.85
N GLN A 244 6.58 17.39 -18.74
CA GLN A 244 7.33 18.49 -19.37
C GLN A 244 6.83 19.82 -18.79
N LEU A 245 7.62 20.41 -17.89
CA LEU A 245 7.30 21.70 -17.30
C LEU A 245 7.49 22.83 -18.32
N ASP A 246 6.50 23.70 -18.42
CA ASP A 246 6.61 24.94 -19.19
C ASP A 246 7.75 25.79 -18.60
N GLY A 247 8.66 26.26 -19.47
CA GLY A 247 9.88 26.93 -19.02
C GLY A 247 11.04 25.97 -18.66
N GLY A 248 10.81 24.66 -18.64
CA GLY A 248 11.80 23.64 -18.32
C GLY A 248 11.95 23.40 -16.81
N GLY A 249 12.62 22.34 -16.45
CA GLY A 249 12.86 21.95 -15.04
C GLY A 249 12.65 20.46 -14.80
N ASP A 250 13.05 20.01 -13.59
CA ASP A 250 12.90 18.64 -13.14
C ASP A 250 11.47 18.40 -12.60
N THR A 251 10.85 17.29 -13.00
CA THR A 251 9.50 16.89 -12.55
C THR A 251 9.50 15.55 -11.82
N GLY A 252 10.66 15.10 -11.40
CA GLY A 252 10.90 13.79 -10.81
C GLY A 252 10.92 13.77 -9.30
N PHE A 253 11.54 12.72 -8.77
CA PHE A 253 11.65 12.48 -7.33
C PHE A 253 12.91 11.69 -6.99
N ASP A 254 13.29 11.77 -5.72
CA ASP A 254 14.19 10.84 -5.04
C ASP A 254 13.57 10.34 -3.74
N LYS A 255 13.73 9.05 -3.45
CA LYS A 255 13.20 8.41 -2.27
C LYS A 255 14.19 7.42 -1.68
N ASN A 256 14.40 7.49 -0.37
CA ASN A 256 15.32 6.62 0.35
C ASN A 256 14.58 5.93 1.51
N GLU A 257 14.86 4.64 1.70
CA GLU A 257 14.40 3.89 2.86
C GLU A 257 15.55 3.07 3.43
N LEU A 258 15.71 3.11 4.75
CA LEU A 258 16.69 2.33 5.51
C LEU A 258 15.98 1.59 6.63
N MET A 259 16.29 0.31 6.82
CA MET A 259 15.77 -0.53 7.88
C MET A 259 16.88 -1.35 8.54
N LEU A 260 16.91 -1.33 9.85
CA LEU A 260 17.72 -2.22 10.69
C LEU A 260 16.77 -3.11 11.51
N LYS A 261 16.99 -4.42 11.47
CA LYS A 261 16.38 -5.36 12.42
C LYS A 261 17.45 -6.06 13.21
N ALA A 262 17.18 -6.28 14.51
CA ALA A 262 17.99 -7.11 15.39
C ALA A 262 17.08 -7.93 16.27
N GLY A 263 17.43 -9.17 16.56
CA GLY A 263 16.60 -10.02 17.39
C GLY A 263 17.38 -11.09 18.13
N TRP A 264 16.73 -11.55 19.19
CA TRP A 264 17.22 -12.64 20.04
C TRP A 264 16.07 -13.56 20.41
N ALA A 265 16.34 -14.86 20.50
CA ALA A 265 15.41 -15.88 20.94
C ALA A 265 16.05 -16.83 21.96
N SER A 266 15.23 -17.29 22.90
CA SER A 266 15.61 -18.34 23.84
C SER A 266 15.79 -19.70 23.14
N ASP A 267 16.16 -20.72 23.87
CA ASP A 267 16.29 -22.08 23.34
C ASP A 267 14.96 -22.54 22.70
N PRO A 268 14.98 -22.95 21.40
CA PRO A 268 13.79 -23.44 20.71
C PRO A 268 13.14 -24.67 21.35
N LYS A 269 13.91 -25.43 22.14
CA LYS A 269 13.41 -26.62 22.86
C LYS A 269 12.82 -26.32 24.24
N ALA A 270 12.92 -25.07 24.70
CA ALA A 270 12.35 -24.67 26.00
C ALA A 270 10.81 -24.68 25.92
N ARG A 271 10.16 -25.08 27.02
CA ARG A 271 8.69 -25.02 27.16
C ARG A 271 8.18 -23.56 27.11
N LEU A 272 8.94 -22.63 27.65
CA LEU A 272 8.72 -21.20 27.59
C LEU A 272 9.76 -20.61 26.63
N ARG A 273 9.32 -20.20 25.45
CA ARG A 273 10.18 -19.60 24.42
C ARG A 273 9.93 -18.10 24.37
N ASN A 274 10.98 -17.34 24.52
CA ASN A 274 10.93 -15.88 24.39
C ASN A 274 11.71 -15.46 23.14
N ALA A 275 11.17 -14.50 22.41
CA ALA A 275 11.88 -13.84 21.33
C ALA A 275 11.66 -12.32 21.42
N PHE A 276 12.72 -11.56 21.15
CA PHE A 276 12.70 -10.11 21.07
C PHE A 276 13.17 -9.69 19.69
N GLU A 277 12.47 -8.74 19.09
CA GLU A 277 12.85 -8.11 17.83
C GLU A 277 12.80 -6.59 17.99
N LEU A 278 13.87 -5.92 17.61
CA LEU A 278 13.96 -4.48 17.43
C LEU A 278 13.97 -4.19 15.92
N LYS A 279 13.12 -3.28 15.48
CA LYS A 279 13.11 -2.73 14.11
C LYS A 279 13.25 -1.22 14.20
N LEU A 280 14.23 -0.68 13.50
CA LEU A 280 14.44 0.76 13.31
C LEU A 280 14.34 1.08 11.83
N GLY A 281 13.65 2.16 11.49
CA GLY A 281 13.46 2.61 10.12
C GLY A 281 13.69 4.10 9.97
N PHE A 282 14.24 4.50 8.83
CA PHE A 282 14.32 5.87 8.36
C PHE A 282 13.90 5.92 6.89
N SER A 283 13.11 6.90 6.53
CA SER A 283 12.72 7.12 5.13
C SER A 283 12.60 8.60 4.85
N ASN A 284 12.91 9.02 3.64
CA ASN A 284 12.67 10.38 3.14
C ASN A 284 12.37 10.39 1.65
N GLU A 285 11.76 11.46 1.19
CA GLU A 285 11.47 11.72 -0.22
C GLU A 285 11.50 13.23 -0.47
N GLY A 286 12.11 13.59 -1.61
CA GLY A 286 11.90 14.86 -2.27
C GLY A 286 11.24 14.61 -3.61
N SER A 287 10.10 15.24 -3.90
CA SER A 287 9.40 15.05 -5.17
C SER A 287 8.82 16.34 -5.70
N ASN A 288 9.07 16.64 -6.99
CA ASN A 288 8.56 17.81 -7.67
C ASN A 288 7.12 17.56 -8.16
N GLU A 289 6.24 17.07 -7.28
CA GLU A 289 4.86 16.75 -7.59
C GLU A 289 3.93 17.93 -7.30
N THR A 290 2.93 18.06 -8.18
CA THR A 290 1.95 19.13 -8.15
C THR A 290 0.51 18.60 -8.06
N TYR A 291 -0.38 19.40 -7.47
CA TYR A 291 -1.82 19.19 -7.61
C TYR A 291 -2.39 19.77 -8.92
N LEU A 292 -1.67 20.68 -9.55
CA LEU A 292 -2.11 21.30 -10.79
C LEU A 292 -1.98 20.33 -11.97
N GLY A 293 -3.11 19.93 -12.55
CA GLY A 293 -3.25 19.19 -13.78
C GLY A 293 -3.46 20.12 -14.97
N LEU A 294 -3.96 19.59 -16.06
CA LEU A 294 -4.18 20.31 -17.31
C LEU A 294 -5.66 20.61 -17.56
N ALA A 295 -5.91 21.66 -18.30
CA ALA A 295 -7.21 21.86 -18.94
C ALA A 295 -7.46 20.72 -19.96
N THR A 296 -8.74 20.40 -20.22
CA THR A 296 -9.11 19.29 -21.11
C THR A 296 -8.51 19.43 -22.51
N ASP A 297 -8.52 20.64 -23.08
CA ASP A 297 -7.99 20.90 -24.42
C ASP A 297 -6.45 20.75 -24.48
N ASP A 298 -5.74 21.26 -23.43
CA ASP A 298 -4.29 21.13 -23.34
C ASP A 298 -3.87 19.68 -23.11
N PHE A 299 -4.65 18.95 -22.33
CA PHE A 299 -4.43 17.51 -22.14
C PHE A 299 -4.56 16.72 -23.43
N ALA A 300 -5.55 17.05 -24.27
CA ALA A 300 -5.76 16.39 -25.55
C ALA A 300 -4.58 16.61 -26.52
N LEU A 301 -3.95 17.78 -26.46
CA LEU A 301 -2.82 18.14 -27.33
C LEU A 301 -1.47 17.65 -26.79
N THR A 302 -1.22 17.85 -25.50
CA THR A 302 0.08 17.59 -24.86
C THR A 302 -0.11 17.01 -23.46
N PRO A 303 -0.54 15.74 -23.31
CA PRO A 303 -0.94 15.15 -22.02
C PRO A 303 0.18 15.12 -20.96
N GLN A 304 1.43 15.18 -21.38
CA GLN A 304 2.59 15.19 -20.45
C GLN A 304 3.08 16.61 -20.11
N ARG A 305 2.41 17.67 -20.61
CA ARG A 305 2.68 19.06 -20.22
C ARG A 305 2.45 19.28 -18.73
N ARG A 306 3.16 20.23 -18.16
CA ARG A 306 2.99 20.74 -16.81
C ARG A 306 3.09 22.27 -16.84
N TYR A 307 2.08 22.95 -16.31
CA TYR A 307 2.00 24.40 -16.36
C TYR A 307 3.06 25.10 -15.52
N ALA A 308 3.52 26.28 -16.00
CA ALA A 308 4.51 27.14 -15.35
C ALA A 308 4.13 27.53 -13.90
N ALA A 309 2.84 27.69 -13.58
CA ALA A 309 2.37 28.01 -12.25
C ALA A 309 2.72 26.95 -11.18
N SER A 310 3.15 25.77 -11.60
CA SER A 310 3.61 24.70 -10.70
C SER A 310 5.14 24.50 -10.72
N ALA A 311 5.90 25.46 -11.24
CA ALA A 311 7.36 25.34 -11.39
C ALA A 311 8.06 25.06 -10.06
N ASP A 312 7.60 25.69 -9.00
CA ASP A 312 8.17 25.57 -7.65
C ASP A 312 7.50 24.48 -6.79
N ASP A 313 6.48 23.78 -7.34
CA ASP A 313 5.75 22.75 -6.56
C ASP A 313 6.69 21.60 -6.20
N ARG A 314 6.85 21.40 -4.89
CA ARG A 314 7.74 20.39 -4.31
C ARG A 314 7.21 19.87 -2.99
N MET A 315 7.20 18.57 -2.83
CA MET A 315 6.92 17.90 -1.58
C MET A 315 8.21 17.32 -1.00
N GLU A 316 8.46 17.58 0.26
CA GLU A 316 9.54 16.99 1.04
C GLU A 316 8.98 16.37 2.31
N TRP A 317 9.43 15.15 2.63
CA TRP A 317 9.06 14.51 3.88
C TRP A 317 10.18 13.59 4.40
N TRP A 318 10.13 13.36 5.70
CA TRP A 318 10.92 12.33 6.35
C TRP A 318 10.08 11.57 7.39
N ARG A 319 10.47 10.34 7.66
CA ARG A 319 9.86 9.45 8.64
C ARG A 319 10.92 8.69 9.41
N THR A 320 10.71 8.55 10.74
CA THR A 320 11.42 7.59 11.57
C THR A 320 10.46 6.55 12.13
N GLN A 321 10.93 5.35 12.35
CA GLN A 321 10.18 4.25 12.94
C GLN A 321 11.02 3.52 13.97
N GLY A 322 10.43 3.26 15.14
CA GLY A 322 10.96 2.35 16.15
C GLY A 322 9.88 1.36 16.56
N VAL A 323 10.18 0.06 16.50
CA VAL A 323 9.28 -1.03 16.91
C VAL A 323 10.06 -2.03 17.73
N ILE A 324 9.53 -2.38 18.89
CA ILE A 324 10.06 -3.47 19.74
C ILE A 324 8.94 -4.50 19.90
N THR A 325 9.21 -5.75 19.55
CA THR A 325 8.27 -6.85 19.68
C THR A 325 8.86 -7.92 20.58
N HIS A 326 8.12 -8.29 21.64
CA HIS A 326 8.36 -9.47 22.44
C HIS A 326 7.35 -10.55 22.11
N ARG A 327 7.80 -11.77 21.86
CA ARG A 327 6.96 -12.96 21.69
C ARG A 327 7.26 -13.97 22.77
N LEU A 328 6.20 -14.44 23.42
CA LEU A 328 6.20 -15.52 24.39
C LEU A 328 5.39 -16.69 23.83
N SER A 329 6.02 -17.86 23.65
CA SER A 329 5.31 -19.09 23.31
C SER A 329 5.36 -20.04 24.52
N VAL A 330 4.20 -20.55 24.92
CA VAL A 330 4.05 -21.52 26.02
C VAL A 330 3.65 -22.86 25.43
N GLY A 331 4.60 -23.77 25.33
CA GLY A 331 4.38 -25.02 24.58
C GLY A 331 3.96 -24.70 23.15
N ASP A 332 2.96 -25.46 22.66
CA ASP A 332 2.38 -25.28 21.31
C ASP A 332 0.95 -24.73 21.36
N TRP A 333 0.45 -24.41 22.57
CA TRP A 333 -0.94 -24.03 22.73
C TRP A 333 -1.18 -22.53 22.90
N LEU A 334 -0.16 -21.74 23.34
CA LEU A 334 -0.32 -20.30 23.54
C LEU A 334 0.88 -19.53 22.96
N GLU A 335 0.58 -18.54 22.17
CA GLU A 335 1.53 -17.52 21.73
C GLU A 335 1.01 -16.12 22.11
N VAL A 336 1.86 -15.30 22.74
CA VAL A 336 1.56 -13.92 23.11
C VAL A 336 2.61 -13.01 22.47
N SER A 337 2.17 -12.03 21.70
CA SER A 337 3.02 -11.01 21.10
C SER A 337 2.70 -9.65 21.71
N THR A 338 3.71 -8.97 22.25
CA THR A 338 3.61 -7.60 22.77
C THR A 338 4.49 -6.70 21.91
N THR A 339 3.90 -5.69 21.30
CA THR A 339 4.61 -4.75 20.41
C THR A 339 4.43 -3.33 20.91
N ALA A 340 5.53 -2.63 21.15
CA ALA A 340 5.56 -1.18 21.36
C ALA A 340 6.14 -0.49 20.12
N TYR A 341 5.54 0.61 19.70
CA TYR A 341 5.94 1.28 18.47
C TYR A 341 5.80 2.80 18.55
N ARG A 342 6.65 3.48 17.77
CA ARG A 342 6.57 4.92 17.50
C ARG A 342 7.01 5.21 16.08
N ASN A 343 6.21 6.05 15.39
CA ASN A 343 6.51 6.64 14.10
C ASN A 343 6.41 8.16 14.24
N ASP A 344 7.42 8.87 13.79
CA ASP A 344 7.37 10.31 13.61
C ASP A 344 7.46 10.60 12.11
N PHE A 345 6.57 11.45 11.62
CA PHE A 345 6.51 11.84 10.21
C PHE A 345 6.35 13.35 10.10
N ALA A 346 7.13 13.98 9.24
CA ALA A 346 6.98 15.40 8.93
C ALA A 346 7.05 15.61 7.43
N ARG A 347 6.21 16.49 6.94
CA ARG A 347 6.21 16.89 5.54
C ARG A 347 5.91 18.36 5.36
N THR A 348 6.45 18.93 4.29
CA THR A 348 6.03 20.21 3.73
C THR A 348 5.72 20.00 2.26
N TRP A 349 4.58 20.51 1.82
CA TRP A 349 4.24 20.55 0.40
C TRP A 349 4.10 22.00 -0.01
N HIS A 350 5.15 22.53 -0.63
CA HIS A 350 5.16 23.80 -1.32
C HIS A 350 4.47 23.61 -2.66
N ARG A 351 3.33 24.28 -2.90
CA ARG A 351 2.56 24.05 -4.13
C ARG A 351 1.60 25.19 -4.46
N PHE A 352 1.31 25.35 -5.73
CA PHE A 352 0.17 26.16 -6.14
C PHE A 352 -1.14 25.65 -5.51
N ASP A 353 -1.96 26.57 -4.98
CA ASP A 353 -3.22 26.25 -4.33
C ASP A 353 -4.43 26.87 -5.03
N HIS A 354 -4.46 28.18 -5.19
CA HIS A 354 -5.56 28.91 -5.82
C HIS A 354 -5.14 30.31 -6.27
N PHE A 355 -6.04 31.01 -6.95
CA PHE A 355 -5.94 32.46 -7.18
C PHE A 355 -6.48 33.21 -5.97
N SER A 356 -5.83 34.28 -5.51
CA SER A 356 -6.12 34.99 -4.23
C SER A 356 -7.60 35.38 -4.06
N SER A 357 -8.23 35.93 -5.10
CA SER A 357 -9.67 36.24 -5.14
C SER A 357 -10.29 35.94 -6.51
N GLY A 358 -9.59 35.11 -7.30
CA GLY A 358 -10.02 34.70 -8.62
C GLY A 358 -10.99 33.51 -8.60
N PRO A 359 -11.31 32.97 -9.78
CA PRO A 359 -12.20 31.83 -9.93
C PRO A 359 -11.57 30.55 -9.37
N ASP A 360 -12.42 29.59 -9.03
CA ASP A 360 -12.03 28.23 -8.68
C ASP A 360 -11.20 27.60 -9.82
N VAL A 361 -9.98 27.15 -9.50
CA VAL A 361 -9.02 26.57 -10.46
C VAL A 361 -9.60 25.36 -11.16
N TYR A 362 -10.38 24.53 -10.46
CA TYR A 362 -11.05 23.38 -11.06
C TYR A 362 -11.99 23.81 -12.19
N LYS A 363 -12.79 24.89 -11.99
CA LYS A 363 -13.66 25.44 -13.02
C LYS A 363 -12.89 26.06 -14.18
N VAL A 364 -11.75 26.71 -13.88
CA VAL A 364 -10.85 27.25 -14.91
C VAL A 364 -10.36 26.14 -15.83
N LEU A 365 -9.95 25.00 -15.27
CA LEU A 365 -9.41 23.88 -16.04
C LEU A 365 -10.48 23.05 -16.75
N ALA A 366 -11.67 22.91 -16.15
CA ALA A 366 -12.79 22.21 -16.77
C ALA A 366 -13.43 23.01 -17.93
N TYR A 367 -13.48 24.34 -17.79
CA TYR A 367 -14.10 25.26 -18.75
C TYR A 367 -13.17 26.43 -19.09
N PRO A 368 -12.09 26.21 -19.85
CA PRO A 368 -10.98 27.16 -20.04
C PRO A 368 -11.30 28.27 -21.07
N THR A 369 -12.54 28.67 -21.16
CA THR A 369 -13.03 29.67 -22.17
C THR A 369 -13.71 30.85 -21.49
N GLY A 370 -14.01 31.90 -22.23
CA GLY A 370 -14.65 33.12 -21.71
C GLY A 370 -13.76 33.81 -20.64
N SER A 371 -14.33 34.13 -19.48
CA SER A 371 -13.62 34.78 -18.40
C SER A 371 -12.53 33.89 -17.77
N ASN A 372 -12.60 32.57 -17.94
CA ASN A 372 -11.59 31.64 -17.40
C ASN A 372 -10.32 31.58 -18.30
N ALA A 373 -10.40 32.03 -19.56
CA ALA A 373 -9.28 31.90 -20.49
C ALA A 373 -8.01 32.61 -20.00
N VAL A 374 -8.14 33.80 -19.44
CA VAL A 374 -7.00 34.56 -18.92
C VAL A 374 -6.34 33.84 -17.73
N TYR A 375 -7.11 33.27 -16.82
CA TYR A 375 -6.57 32.50 -15.67
C TYR A 375 -5.85 31.24 -16.12
N ARG A 376 -6.41 30.52 -17.12
CA ARG A 376 -5.70 29.37 -17.74
C ARG A 376 -4.38 29.83 -18.38
N ALA A 377 -4.37 30.95 -19.11
CA ALA A 377 -3.16 31.48 -19.73
C ALA A 377 -2.10 31.89 -18.69
N ILE A 378 -2.53 32.45 -17.54
CA ILE A 378 -1.65 32.73 -16.40
C ILE A 378 -1.08 31.44 -15.81
N LEU A 379 -1.89 30.40 -15.62
CA LEU A 379 -1.38 29.11 -15.13
C LEU A 379 -0.34 28.51 -16.08
N ALA A 380 -0.55 28.65 -17.38
CA ALA A 380 0.37 28.19 -18.41
C ALA A 380 1.67 29.05 -18.52
N GLY A 381 1.65 30.28 -17.99
CA GLY A 381 2.73 31.23 -18.16
C GLY A 381 2.69 32.03 -19.47
N ASP A 382 1.59 31.91 -20.22
CA ASP A 382 1.36 32.59 -21.50
C ASP A 382 0.95 34.06 -21.30
N GLU A 383 0.41 34.42 -20.12
CA GLU A 383 -0.06 35.75 -19.76
C GLU A 383 0.46 36.16 -18.37
N ASP A 384 0.74 37.45 -18.21
CA ASP A 384 1.15 38.04 -16.94
C ASP A 384 -0.07 38.32 -16.04
N SER A 385 0.09 38.12 -14.73
CA SER A 385 -0.90 38.56 -13.75
C SER A 385 -0.97 40.10 -13.72
N THR A 386 -2.14 40.69 -13.88
CA THR A 386 -2.31 42.17 -13.91
C THR A 386 -3.11 42.69 -12.71
N GLY A 387 -3.98 41.88 -12.12
CA GLY A 387 -4.83 42.24 -10.99
C GLY A 387 -4.52 41.45 -9.72
N GLU A 388 -5.08 41.89 -8.60
CA GLU A 388 -4.97 41.18 -7.32
C GLU A 388 -5.69 39.84 -7.34
N ASP A 389 -6.81 39.74 -8.06
CA ASP A 389 -7.58 38.51 -8.28
C ASP A 389 -6.80 37.47 -9.10
N GLN A 390 -5.76 37.88 -9.82
CA GLN A 390 -4.87 37.03 -10.61
C GLN A 390 -3.57 36.66 -9.89
N ARG A 391 -3.39 37.08 -8.62
CA ARG A 391 -2.27 36.60 -7.79
C ARG A 391 -2.42 35.12 -7.51
N LEU A 392 -1.31 34.40 -7.63
CA LEU A 392 -1.24 32.98 -7.31
C LEU A 392 -0.88 32.82 -5.82
N VAL A 393 -1.62 31.99 -5.12
CA VAL A 393 -1.32 31.59 -3.75
C VAL A 393 -0.53 30.27 -3.80
N ILE A 394 0.71 30.34 -3.36
CA ILE A 394 1.57 29.18 -3.20
C ILE A 394 1.56 28.80 -1.72
N LEU A 395 1.06 27.61 -1.44
CA LEU A 395 0.84 27.13 -0.09
C LEU A 395 2.03 26.31 0.41
N ASP A 396 2.64 26.75 1.51
CA ASP A 396 3.52 25.93 2.34
C ASP A 396 2.67 25.10 3.30
N ASN A 397 2.31 23.88 2.89
CA ASN A 397 1.47 22.99 3.67
C ASN A 397 2.33 22.12 4.60
N GLY A 398 2.77 22.72 5.71
CA GLY A 398 3.57 22.05 6.74
C GLY A 398 2.71 21.16 7.66
N ARG A 399 3.14 19.91 7.88
CA ARG A 399 2.48 18.99 8.82
C ARG A 399 3.50 18.13 9.54
N ARG A 400 3.26 17.92 10.84
CA ARG A 400 4.03 16.99 11.68
C ARG A 400 3.08 16.00 12.33
N PHE A 401 3.50 14.74 12.37
CA PHE A 401 2.68 13.66 12.89
C PHE A 401 3.49 12.82 13.88
N VAL A 402 2.78 12.30 14.88
CA VAL A 402 3.26 11.26 15.79
C VAL A 402 2.22 10.14 15.78
N SER A 403 2.65 8.90 15.67
CA SER A 403 1.83 7.71 15.78
C SER A 403 2.54 6.70 16.65
N GLN A 404 2.01 6.38 17.85
CA GLN A 404 2.67 5.51 18.82
C GLN A 404 1.67 4.68 19.60
N GLY A 405 2.13 3.56 20.14
CA GLY A 405 1.26 2.71 20.93
C GLY A 405 1.90 1.45 21.44
N VAL A 406 1.09 0.70 22.19
CA VAL A 406 1.40 -0.66 22.64
C VAL A 406 0.24 -1.56 22.24
N GLN A 407 0.54 -2.71 21.67
CA GLN A 407 -0.45 -3.74 21.35
C GLN A 407 -0.01 -5.08 21.86
N VAL A 408 -0.99 -5.87 22.32
CA VAL A 408 -0.81 -7.25 22.77
C VAL A 408 -1.76 -8.11 21.96
N ASN A 409 -1.24 -9.17 21.34
CA ASN A 409 -2.04 -10.17 20.66
C ASN A 409 -1.69 -11.54 21.26
N ALA A 410 -2.71 -12.34 21.55
CA ALA A 410 -2.56 -13.70 22.07
C ALA A 410 -3.33 -14.65 21.17
N THR A 411 -2.72 -15.77 20.79
CA THR A 411 -3.35 -16.88 20.07
C THR A 411 -3.26 -18.14 20.90
N ALA A 412 -4.41 -18.72 21.23
CA ALA A 412 -4.50 -19.97 21.97
C ALA A 412 -5.12 -21.07 21.12
N THR A 413 -4.48 -22.23 21.03
CA THR A 413 -5.02 -23.42 20.34
C THR A 413 -5.53 -24.42 21.38
N LEU A 414 -6.81 -24.72 21.33
CA LEU A 414 -7.53 -25.58 22.30
C LEU A 414 -8.37 -26.61 21.56
N THR A 415 -8.74 -27.69 22.24
CA THR A 415 -9.70 -28.68 21.73
C THR A 415 -10.75 -28.97 22.77
N THR A 416 -12.03 -28.98 22.35
CA THR A 416 -13.18 -29.31 23.20
C THR A 416 -14.01 -30.41 22.50
N GLY A 417 -13.77 -31.65 22.86
CA GLY A 417 -14.38 -32.81 22.16
C GLY A 417 -13.99 -32.81 20.67
N PRO A 418 -14.96 -32.74 19.73
CA PRO A 418 -14.68 -32.76 18.29
C PRO A 418 -14.29 -31.35 17.74
N LEU A 419 -14.32 -30.32 18.56
CA LEU A 419 -14.09 -28.96 18.16
C LEU A 419 -12.62 -28.58 18.40
N ALA A 420 -11.97 -28.02 17.36
CA ALA A 420 -10.67 -27.39 17.50
C ALA A 420 -10.85 -25.86 17.45
N HIS A 421 -10.33 -25.17 18.44
CA HIS A 421 -10.38 -23.73 18.61
C HIS A 421 -9.02 -23.12 18.35
N GLU A 422 -8.96 -22.04 17.63
CA GLU A 422 -7.84 -21.13 17.58
C GLU A 422 -8.37 -19.74 17.98
N VAL A 423 -8.26 -19.45 19.30
CA VAL A 423 -8.79 -18.24 19.90
C VAL A 423 -7.74 -17.13 19.78
N GLU A 424 -8.10 -16.04 19.16
CA GLU A 424 -7.30 -14.83 19.04
C GLU A 424 -7.88 -13.71 19.91
N LEU A 425 -7.00 -13.10 20.70
CA LEU A 425 -7.31 -11.96 21.56
C LEU A 425 -6.34 -10.83 21.22
N GLY A 426 -6.83 -9.61 21.13
CA GLY A 426 -5.96 -8.45 20.96
C GLY A 426 -6.42 -7.27 21.77
N ALA A 427 -5.47 -6.47 22.23
CA ALA A 427 -5.69 -5.19 22.86
C ALA A 427 -4.63 -4.20 22.38
N ARG A 428 -5.04 -2.95 22.09
CA ARG A 428 -4.13 -1.88 21.67
C ARG A 428 -4.50 -0.57 22.35
N PHE A 429 -3.51 0.07 22.93
CA PHE A 429 -3.56 1.49 23.24
C PHE A 429 -2.76 2.24 22.18
N HIS A 430 -3.40 3.24 21.56
CA HIS A 430 -2.82 4.03 20.47
C HIS A 430 -2.97 5.52 20.76
N HIS A 431 -1.96 6.28 20.40
CA HIS A 431 -2.00 7.73 20.37
C HIS A 431 -1.46 8.20 19.04
N ASP A 432 -2.23 9.02 18.34
CA ASP A 432 -1.75 9.76 17.18
C ASP A 432 -2.04 11.26 17.31
N GLU A 433 -1.19 12.07 16.69
CA GLU A 433 -1.25 13.53 16.69
C GLU A 433 -0.87 14.06 15.31
N ILE A 434 -1.57 15.09 14.88
CA ILE A 434 -1.20 15.93 13.75
C ILE A 434 -1.13 17.38 14.18
N ARG A 435 -0.05 18.07 13.79
CA ARG A 435 0.09 19.53 13.84
C ARG A 435 0.13 20.06 12.43
N ARG A 436 -0.71 21.07 12.15
CA ARG A 436 -0.79 21.73 10.85
C ARG A 436 -0.29 23.16 11.01
N ASP A 437 0.58 23.57 10.09
CA ASP A 437 1.13 24.90 9.95
C ASP A 437 1.15 25.23 8.47
N HIS A 438 0.13 25.98 8.01
CA HIS A 438 -0.05 26.29 6.61
C HIS A 438 0.11 27.78 6.37
N VAL A 439 1.03 28.15 5.48
CA VAL A 439 1.32 29.53 5.12
C VAL A 439 1.10 29.74 3.63
N GLY A 440 0.31 30.75 3.27
CA GLY A 440 0.07 31.17 1.90
C GLY A 440 1.03 32.30 1.52
N ASN A 441 1.73 32.11 0.42
CA ASN A 441 2.63 33.10 -0.20
C ASN A 441 1.99 33.64 -1.48
N PHE A 442 2.05 34.93 -1.71
CA PHE A 442 1.43 35.60 -2.87
C PHE A 442 2.46 35.87 -3.95
N LEU A 443 2.22 35.35 -5.15
CA LEU A 443 3.08 35.49 -6.30
C LEU A 443 2.31 36.01 -7.52
N HIS A 444 3.02 36.60 -8.45
CA HIS A 444 2.53 36.94 -9.78
C HIS A 444 3.19 36.07 -10.83
N MET A 445 2.48 35.73 -11.89
CA MET A 445 3.07 35.26 -13.12
C MET A 445 3.62 36.46 -13.88
N ARG A 446 4.91 36.44 -14.27
CA ARG A 446 5.60 37.46 -15.06
C ARG A 446 6.50 36.79 -16.08
N SER A 447 6.18 36.97 -17.36
CA SER A 447 6.97 36.41 -18.49
C SER A 447 7.23 34.91 -18.30
N GLY A 448 6.21 34.14 -17.87
CA GLY A 448 6.29 32.70 -17.67
C GLY A 448 7.00 32.24 -16.37
N ALA A 449 7.34 33.15 -15.47
CA ALA A 449 7.98 32.84 -14.19
C ALA A 449 7.17 33.34 -12.98
N LEU A 450 7.26 32.61 -11.87
CA LEU A 450 6.66 33.00 -10.60
C LEU A 450 7.54 34.04 -9.89
N VAL A 451 6.95 35.20 -9.57
CA VAL A 451 7.64 36.33 -8.91
C VAL A 451 6.87 36.74 -7.66
N PRO A 452 7.50 36.87 -6.48
CA PRO A 452 6.84 37.33 -5.27
C PRO A 452 6.10 38.67 -5.48
N SER A 453 4.87 38.78 -4.96
CA SER A 453 4.07 40.00 -5.06
C SER A 453 4.59 41.14 -4.19
N GLY A 454 5.34 40.79 -3.13
CA GLY A 454 5.77 41.72 -2.09
C GLY A 454 4.83 41.81 -0.89
N ASP A 455 3.68 41.13 -0.97
CA ASP A 455 2.74 41.02 0.16
C ASP A 455 3.28 40.09 1.25
N ALA A 456 2.88 40.35 2.50
CA ALA A 456 3.25 39.51 3.62
C ALA A 456 2.56 38.13 3.48
N PRO A 457 3.25 37.03 3.82
CA PRO A 457 2.63 35.71 3.88
C PRO A 457 1.46 35.69 4.86
N GLU A 458 0.44 34.86 4.56
CA GLU A 458 -0.75 34.70 5.38
C GLU A 458 -0.75 33.34 6.09
N GLN A 459 -1.02 33.34 7.41
CA GLN A 459 -1.17 32.11 8.18
C GLN A 459 -2.58 31.52 7.93
N LEU A 460 -2.69 30.46 7.16
CA LEU A 460 -3.96 29.86 6.77
C LEU A 460 -4.42 28.74 7.73
N ALA A 461 -3.50 28.07 8.40
CA ALA A 461 -3.83 27.11 9.45
C ALA A 461 -2.72 26.99 10.48
N ALA A 462 -3.10 27.01 11.76
CA ALA A 462 -2.23 26.68 12.90
C ALA A 462 -3.10 25.90 13.90
N ASN A 463 -3.04 24.56 13.85
CA ASN A 463 -3.89 23.74 14.70
C ASN A 463 -3.23 22.40 15.06
N VAL A 464 -3.77 21.80 16.12
CA VAL A 464 -3.39 20.48 16.61
C VAL A 464 -4.63 19.60 16.73
N ALA A 465 -4.51 18.37 16.27
CA ALA A 465 -5.52 17.34 16.49
C ALA A 465 -4.85 16.07 16.97
N TYR A 466 -5.41 15.40 17.97
CA TYR A 466 -4.91 14.11 18.42
C TYR A 466 -6.04 13.18 18.85
N THR A 467 -5.75 11.88 18.78
CA THR A 467 -6.63 10.84 19.29
C THR A 467 -5.85 9.90 20.21
N ARG A 468 -6.45 9.57 21.35
CA ARG A 468 -6.04 8.49 22.24
C ARG A 468 -7.10 7.41 22.19
N SER A 469 -6.76 6.25 21.67
CA SER A 469 -7.73 5.17 21.46
C SER A 469 -7.34 3.92 22.22
N PHE A 470 -8.31 3.29 22.84
CA PHE A 470 -8.22 1.90 23.28
C PHE A 470 -9.03 1.05 22.31
N SER A 471 -8.46 -0.05 21.83
CA SER A 471 -9.21 -1.04 21.05
C SER A 471 -8.91 -2.44 21.56
N GLY A 472 -9.92 -3.32 21.49
CA GLY A 472 -9.78 -4.73 21.83
C GLY A 472 -10.58 -5.60 20.88
N PHE A 473 -10.11 -6.83 20.65
CA PHE A 473 -10.87 -7.82 19.88
C PHE A 473 -10.73 -9.22 20.45
N VAL A 474 -11.73 -10.05 20.16
CA VAL A 474 -11.72 -11.49 20.32
C VAL A 474 -12.28 -12.14 19.06
N ALA A 475 -11.61 -13.19 18.59
CA ALA A 475 -12.09 -14.04 17.51
C ALA A 475 -11.80 -15.50 17.85
N ASP A 476 -12.68 -16.43 17.45
CA ASP A 476 -12.44 -17.87 17.57
C ASP A 476 -12.56 -18.51 16.18
N HIS A 477 -11.52 -19.16 15.72
CA HIS A 477 -11.52 -19.95 14.51
C HIS A 477 -11.86 -21.41 14.84
N LEU A 478 -13.16 -21.66 14.95
CA LEU A 478 -13.75 -22.93 15.37
C LEU A 478 -13.80 -23.92 14.20
N THR A 479 -13.05 -25.00 14.28
CA THR A 479 -13.06 -26.07 13.28
C THR A 479 -13.82 -27.30 13.77
N TRP A 480 -14.82 -27.75 13.00
CA TRP A 480 -15.57 -28.98 13.21
C TRP A 480 -15.59 -29.81 11.93
N GLY A 481 -14.76 -30.82 11.87
CA GLY A 481 -14.61 -31.64 10.66
C GLY A 481 -14.18 -30.74 9.46
N ARG A 482 -15.11 -30.59 8.50
CA ARG A 482 -14.90 -29.77 7.28
C ARG A 482 -15.42 -28.34 7.40
N LEU A 483 -16.07 -28.00 8.50
CA LEU A 483 -16.62 -26.68 8.75
C LEU A 483 -15.66 -25.86 9.63
N LEU A 484 -15.33 -24.66 9.17
CA LEU A 484 -14.67 -23.60 9.93
C LEU A 484 -15.69 -22.47 10.12
N VAL A 485 -15.88 -22.02 11.36
CA VAL A 485 -16.71 -20.85 11.71
C VAL A 485 -15.86 -19.88 12.52
N SER A 486 -15.90 -18.60 12.17
CA SER A 486 -15.08 -17.58 12.80
C SER A 486 -15.94 -16.41 13.30
N PRO A 487 -16.56 -16.51 14.50
CA PRO A 487 -17.15 -15.35 15.16
C PRO A 487 -16.06 -14.40 15.66
N GLY A 488 -16.31 -13.11 15.57
CA GLY A 488 -15.42 -12.06 16.05
C GLY A 488 -16.18 -10.87 16.61
N LEU A 489 -15.58 -10.24 17.63
CA LEU A 489 -16.04 -9.02 18.25
C LEU A 489 -14.86 -8.06 18.39
N ARG A 490 -15.06 -6.80 18.04
CA ARG A 490 -14.10 -5.72 18.25
C ARG A 490 -14.77 -4.53 18.94
N ILE A 491 -14.04 -3.84 19.80
CA ILE A 491 -14.45 -2.58 20.40
C ILE A 491 -13.38 -1.53 20.09
N GLU A 492 -13.82 -0.37 19.64
CA GLU A 492 -13.01 0.84 19.45
C GLU A 492 -13.50 1.94 20.39
N VAL A 493 -12.57 2.59 21.10
CA VAL A 493 -12.86 3.68 22.02
C VAL A 493 -11.91 4.86 21.75
N PRO A 494 -12.12 5.61 20.65
CA PRO A 494 -11.34 6.81 20.37
C PRO A 494 -11.81 7.97 21.26
N GLY A 495 -10.85 8.63 21.93
CA GLY A 495 -10.98 9.89 22.61
C GLY A 495 -10.23 10.97 21.84
N GLU A 496 -10.93 11.95 21.33
CA GLU A 496 -10.49 12.93 20.35
C GLU A 496 -10.27 14.30 20.98
N HIS A 497 -9.32 15.07 20.44
CA HIS A 497 -9.11 16.46 20.79
C HIS A 497 -8.67 17.26 19.56
N PHE A 498 -9.20 18.48 19.45
CA PHE A 498 -8.82 19.48 18.45
C PHE A 498 -8.62 20.83 19.12
N GLY A 499 -7.58 21.56 18.73
CA GLY A 499 -7.32 22.93 19.13
C GLY A 499 -6.82 23.76 17.95
N ASP A 500 -7.46 24.89 17.70
CA ASP A 500 -7.12 25.84 16.64
C ASP A 500 -6.53 27.10 17.29
N GLU A 501 -5.27 27.39 16.97
CA GLU A 501 -4.52 28.51 17.54
C GLU A 501 -4.94 29.87 16.94
N LEU A 502 -5.46 29.88 15.70
CA LEU A 502 -5.89 31.12 15.02
C LEU A 502 -7.24 31.61 15.55
N THR A 503 -8.16 30.69 15.79
CA THR A 503 -9.53 31.04 16.20
C THR A 503 -9.75 30.86 17.70
N GLY A 504 -8.86 30.18 18.42
CA GLY A 504 -9.02 29.78 19.82
C GLY A 504 -10.08 28.69 20.03
N ARG A 505 -10.60 28.08 18.95
CA ARG A 505 -11.60 27.01 19.04
C ARG A 505 -10.96 25.73 19.57
N SER A 506 -11.64 25.07 20.50
CA SER A 506 -11.23 23.74 21.00
C SER A 506 -12.44 22.83 21.10
N SER A 507 -12.24 21.55 20.82
CA SER A 507 -13.27 20.52 20.98
C SER A 507 -12.67 19.20 21.44
N SER A 508 -13.46 18.38 22.14
CA SER A 508 -13.09 17.05 22.57
C SER A 508 -14.29 16.14 22.54
N GLY A 509 -14.09 14.88 22.21
CA GLY A 509 -15.12 13.86 22.16
C GLY A 509 -14.60 12.48 22.53
N THR A 510 -15.50 11.58 22.88
CA THR A 510 -15.18 10.16 23.07
C THR A 510 -16.36 9.34 22.56
N SER A 511 -16.07 8.30 21.80
CA SER A 511 -17.08 7.36 21.29
C SER A 511 -16.74 5.93 21.65
N VAL A 512 -17.76 5.06 21.71
CA VAL A 512 -17.58 3.61 21.89
C VAL A 512 -18.28 2.90 20.75
N VAL A 513 -17.53 2.10 20.00
CA VAL A 513 -18.01 1.46 18.79
C VAL A 513 -17.77 -0.05 18.86
N PRO A 514 -18.81 -0.85 19.18
CA PRO A 514 -18.75 -2.28 19.04
C PRO A 514 -18.92 -2.68 17.56
N LEU A 515 -18.15 -3.66 17.12
CA LEU A 515 -18.12 -4.19 15.75
C LEU A 515 -18.18 -5.71 15.83
N PHE A 516 -19.04 -6.33 15.02
CA PHE A 516 -19.23 -7.78 14.97
C PHE A 516 -18.85 -8.33 13.62
N GLY A 517 -18.30 -9.55 13.61
CA GLY A 517 -18.01 -10.30 12.41
C GLY A 517 -18.31 -11.77 12.60
N LEU A 518 -18.79 -12.41 11.54
CA LEU A 518 -19.00 -13.86 11.48
C LEU A 518 -18.65 -14.33 10.09
N GLY A 519 -17.76 -15.28 9.98
CA GLY A 519 -17.43 -15.94 8.75
C GLY A 519 -17.54 -17.46 8.88
N ALA A 520 -17.80 -18.13 7.77
CA ALA A 520 -17.81 -19.59 7.71
C ALA A 520 -17.23 -20.10 6.40
N VAL A 521 -16.51 -21.22 6.46
CA VAL A 521 -15.99 -21.95 5.29
C VAL A 521 -16.33 -23.43 5.46
N TYR A 522 -16.91 -24.04 4.44
CA TYR A 522 -17.17 -25.48 4.40
C TYR A 522 -16.39 -26.14 3.26
N GLY A 523 -15.48 -27.05 3.62
CA GLY A 523 -14.68 -27.82 2.67
C GLY A 523 -15.52 -28.95 2.04
N LEU A 524 -15.60 -28.96 0.71
CA LEU A 524 -16.17 -30.03 -0.10
C LEU A 524 -15.06 -30.95 -0.62
N ASP A 525 -15.44 -32.00 -1.33
CA ASP A 525 -14.47 -32.89 -1.98
C ASP A 525 -13.81 -32.23 -3.19
N PHE A 526 -12.72 -32.79 -3.68
CA PHE A 526 -11.99 -32.34 -4.88
C PHE A 526 -11.39 -30.94 -4.81
N GLY A 527 -11.11 -30.44 -3.58
CA GLY A 527 -10.49 -29.11 -3.41
C GLY A 527 -11.44 -27.92 -3.56
N LEU A 528 -12.73 -28.16 -3.57
CA LEU A 528 -13.78 -27.14 -3.56
C LEU A 528 -14.13 -26.75 -2.13
N SER A 529 -14.38 -25.48 -1.88
CA SER A 529 -14.95 -24.97 -0.64
C SER A 529 -15.93 -23.85 -0.92
N VAL A 530 -16.94 -23.72 -0.05
CA VAL A 530 -17.89 -22.60 -0.05
C VAL A 530 -17.65 -21.75 1.17
N LEU A 531 -17.85 -20.45 1.04
CA LEU A 531 -17.69 -19.49 2.13
C LEU A 531 -18.85 -18.51 2.15
N ALA A 532 -19.14 -18.01 3.35
CA ALA A 532 -20.05 -16.89 3.56
C ALA A 532 -19.63 -16.11 4.80
N GLY A 533 -19.94 -14.83 4.83
CA GLY A 533 -19.64 -14.03 5.99
C GLY A 533 -20.34 -12.68 6.01
N VAL A 534 -20.39 -12.11 7.20
CA VAL A 534 -20.92 -10.77 7.46
C VAL A 534 -20.03 -10.08 8.51
N HIS A 535 -19.78 -8.78 8.34
CA HIS A 535 -19.06 -7.99 9.33
C HIS A 535 -19.50 -6.53 9.28
N GLN A 536 -19.25 -5.83 10.39
CA GLN A 536 -19.44 -4.39 10.48
C GLN A 536 -18.11 -3.68 10.20
N GLY A 537 -18.11 -2.81 9.17
CA GLY A 537 -17.04 -1.89 8.88
C GLY A 537 -17.25 -0.54 9.56
N PHE A 538 -16.16 0.13 9.87
CA PHE A 538 -16.14 1.39 10.60
C PHE A 538 -15.00 2.29 10.09
N SER A 539 -15.27 3.62 10.08
CA SER A 539 -14.26 4.66 9.98
C SER A 539 -14.61 5.78 10.95
N PRO A 540 -13.69 6.22 11.83
CA PRO A 540 -13.97 7.27 12.83
C PRO A 540 -14.22 8.63 12.16
N VAL A 541 -14.83 9.53 12.92
CA VAL A 541 -14.85 10.97 12.62
C VAL A 541 -13.48 11.54 13.03
N ALA A 542 -12.91 12.43 12.22
CA ALA A 542 -11.67 13.11 12.60
C ALA A 542 -11.93 14.17 13.68
N PRO A 543 -10.95 14.49 14.55
CA PRO A 543 -11.12 15.54 15.56
C PRO A 543 -11.45 16.90 14.94
N GLY A 544 -12.27 17.69 15.65
CA GLY A 544 -12.61 19.07 15.27
C GLY A 544 -13.75 19.21 14.27
N GLN A 545 -14.43 18.12 13.92
CA GLN A 545 -15.58 18.15 13.03
C GLN A 545 -16.83 18.75 13.69
N ASP A 546 -17.82 19.12 12.86
CA ASP A 546 -19.12 19.51 13.34
C ASP A 546 -19.77 18.35 14.10
N PRO A 547 -20.44 18.60 15.24
CA PRO A 547 -21.09 17.55 16.04
C PRO A 547 -22.16 16.74 15.30
N SER A 548 -22.68 17.23 14.19
CA SER A 548 -23.64 16.50 13.34
C SER A 548 -22.99 15.43 12.46
N VAL A 549 -21.68 15.47 12.28
CA VAL A 549 -20.95 14.47 11.48
C VAL A 549 -20.94 13.14 12.24
N GLN A 550 -21.43 12.11 11.57
CA GLN A 550 -21.52 10.75 12.12
C GLN A 550 -20.39 9.90 11.59
N PRO A 551 -19.87 8.94 12.38
CA PRO A 551 -18.90 7.99 11.87
C PRO A 551 -19.44 7.17 10.71
N GLU A 552 -18.58 6.80 9.80
CA GLU A 552 -18.94 5.90 8.71
C GLU A 552 -19.11 4.48 9.23
N ARG A 553 -20.23 3.85 8.89
CA ARG A 553 -20.58 2.48 9.27
C ARG A 553 -21.20 1.74 8.10
N ALA A 554 -20.80 0.49 7.90
CA ALA A 554 -21.40 -0.39 6.92
C ALA A 554 -21.57 -1.81 7.47
N ILE A 555 -22.59 -2.50 6.96
CA ILE A 555 -22.74 -3.95 7.08
C ILE A 555 -22.28 -4.54 5.74
N ASN A 556 -21.20 -5.31 5.79
CA ASN A 556 -20.60 -5.97 4.64
C ASN A 556 -20.91 -7.47 4.69
N SER A 557 -21.52 -7.98 3.64
CA SER A 557 -21.84 -9.41 3.48
C SER A 557 -21.12 -9.95 2.26
N GLU A 558 -20.66 -11.19 2.33
CA GLU A 558 -20.05 -11.88 1.20
C GLU A 558 -20.40 -13.36 1.17
N ALA A 559 -20.42 -13.94 -0.02
CA ALA A 559 -20.53 -15.37 -0.21
C ALA A 559 -19.79 -15.79 -1.49
N GLY A 560 -19.21 -16.98 -1.50
CA GLY A 560 -18.43 -17.40 -2.64
C GLY A 560 -17.98 -18.85 -2.59
N VAL A 561 -17.18 -19.18 -3.60
CA VAL A 561 -16.58 -20.51 -3.78
C VAL A 561 -15.09 -20.38 -4.01
N ARG A 562 -14.32 -21.31 -3.46
CA ARG A 562 -12.88 -21.48 -3.71
C ARG A 562 -12.61 -22.88 -4.23
N TYR A 563 -11.73 -22.96 -5.21
CA TYR A 563 -11.24 -24.22 -5.78
C TYR A 563 -9.71 -24.22 -5.79
N ALA A 564 -9.11 -25.29 -5.29
CA ALA A 564 -7.67 -25.49 -5.31
C ALA A 564 -7.34 -26.97 -5.51
N HIS A 565 -6.95 -27.35 -6.72
CA HIS A 565 -6.58 -28.71 -7.06
C HIS A 565 -5.64 -28.76 -8.27
N ASN A 566 -4.63 -29.63 -8.23
CA ASN A 566 -3.73 -29.92 -9.37
C ASN A 566 -3.13 -28.68 -10.05
N GLY A 567 -2.70 -27.66 -9.27
CA GLY A 567 -2.07 -26.45 -9.81
C GLY A 567 -3.04 -25.43 -10.40
N LEU A 568 -4.35 -25.69 -10.32
CA LEU A 568 -5.41 -24.73 -10.61
C LEU A 568 -5.97 -24.19 -9.28
N ARG A 569 -6.05 -22.86 -9.18
CA ARG A 569 -6.74 -22.14 -8.11
C ARG A 569 -7.75 -21.21 -8.73
N ALA A 570 -8.93 -21.15 -8.16
CA ALA A 570 -9.97 -20.21 -8.58
C ALA A 570 -10.77 -19.76 -7.37
N GLU A 571 -11.20 -18.51 -7.38
CA GLU A 571 -12.08 -17.95 -6.36
C GLU A 571 -13.13 -17.09 -7.06
N LEU A 572 -14.38 -17.20 -6.62
CA LEU A 572 -15.47 -16.36 -7.05
C LEU A 572 -16.26 -15.93 -5.82
N ILE A 573 -16.30 -14.61 -5.55
CA ILE A 573 -16.94 -14.03 -4.37
C ILE A 573 -17.89 -12.92 -4.81
N GLY A 574 -19.17 -13.06 -4.43
CA GLY A 574 -20.14 -11.97 -4.44
C GLY A 574 -20.09 -11.21 -3.13
N PHE A 575 -20.16 -9.88 -3.18
CA PHE A 575 -20.20 -9.03 -1.99
C PHE A 575 -21.32 -8.00 -2.07
N TRP A 576 -21.82 -7.60 -0.89
CA TRP A 576 -22.85 -6.59 -0.69
C TRP A 576 -22.52 -5.77 0.55
N SER A 577 -22.40 -4.46 0.40
CA SER A 577 -22.14 -3.51 1.47
C SER A 577 -23.27 -2.49 1.57
N GLU A 578 -23.88 -2.37 2.75
CA GLU A 578 -24.93 -1.43 3.06
C GLU A 578 -24.39 -0.37 4.04
N TYR A 579 -24.16 0.83 3.54
CA TYR A 579 -23.68 1.95 4.33
C TYR A 579 -24.85 2.63 5.05
N GLN A 580 -24.75 2.75 6.37
CA GLN A 580 -25.69 3.50 7.19
C GLN A 580 -25.44 5.01 7.08
N ASN A 581 -24.17 5.39 7.06
CA ASN A 581 -23.68 6.72 6.73
C ASN A 581 -22.35 6.57 5.98
N ILE A 582 -22.24 7.17 4.80
CA ILE A 582 -20.97 7.34 4.09
C ILE A 582 -20.42 8.72 4.43
N THR A 583 -19.13 8.86 4.67
CA THR A 583 -18.53 10.16 4.95
C THR A 583 -17.53 10.53 3.85
N GLY A 584 -17.61 11.80 3.41
CA GLY A 584 -16.61 12.43 2.54
C GLY A 584 -15.77 13.40 3.34
N GLU A 585 -14.50 13.47 3.03
CA GLU A 585 -13.58 14.44 3.59
C GLU A 585 -13.15 15.42 2.50
N CYS A 586 -13.16 16.70 2.81
CA CYS A 586 -12.59 17.71 1.96
C CYS A 586 -11.07 17.74 2.12
N THR A 587 -10.38 17.39 1.07
CA THR A 587 -8.92 17.46 0.99
C THR A 587 -8.51 18.27 -0.24
N GLY A 588 -7.27 18.73 -0.30
CA GLY A 588 -6.75 19.31 -1.55
C GLY A 588 -6.79 18.31 -2.71
N SER A 589 -6.69 16.99 -2.43
CA SER A 589 -6.77 15.94 -3.46
C SER A 589 -8.19 15.65 -3.94
N THR A 590 -9.23 16.08 -3.21
CA THR A 590 -10.63 16.07 -3.69
C THR A 590 -11.03 17.37 -4.39
N GLY A 591 -10.13 18.36 -4.46
CA GLY A 591 -10.36 19.66 -5.10
C GLY A 591 -11.12 20.66 -4.22
N CYS A 592 -11.08 20.49 -2.91
CA CYS A 592 -11.66 21.47 -2.00
C CYS A 592 -10.76 22.70 -1.85
N THR A 593 -11.39 23.87 -1.66
CA THR A 593 -10.71 25.12 -1.32
C THR A 593 -10.16 25.09 0.12
N SER A 594 -9.22 25.99 0.42
CA SER A 594 -8.55 26.08 1.72
C SER A 594 -9.50 26.17 2.90
N ASP A 595 -10.64 26.86 2.76
CA ASP A 595 -11.63 27.07 3.82
C ASP A 595 -12.35 25.79 4.24
N ALA A 596 -12.49 24.83 3.33
CA ALA A 596 -13.18 23.56 3.55
C ALA A 596 -12.22 22.40 3.85
N ILE A 597 -10.92 22.60 3.73
CA ILE A 597 -9.91 21.53 3.91
C ILE A 597 -10.01 20.94 5.32
N ASN A 598 -9.99 19.60 5.37
CA ASN A 598 -10.15 18.72 6.53
C ASN A 598 -11.57 18.69 7.13
N GLN A 599 -12.57 19.33 6.51
CA GLN A 599 -13.98 19.16 6.94
C GLN A 599 -14.52 17.84 6.42
N GLN A 600 -15.28 17.13 7.26
CA GLN A 600 -16.01 15.92 6.91
C GLN A 600 -17.49 16.20 6.76
N TYR A 601 -18.13 15.47 5.84
CA TYR A 601 -19.55 15.62 5.51
C TYR A 601 -20.25 14.27 5.52
N ASN A 602 -21.48 14.25 6.04
CA ASN A 602 -22.36 13.09 5.93
C ASN A 602 -22.87 12.96 4.50
N GLY A 603 -22.74 11.79 3.90
CA GLY A 603 -23.30 11.43 2.60
C GLY A 603 -24.50 10.48 2.70
N GLY A 604 -25.02 10.29 3.93
CA GLY A 604 -26.20 9.46 4.15
C GLY A 604 -25.96 7.99 3.80
N ARG A 605 -27.02 7.32 3.34
CA ARG A 605 -26.98 5.88 3.01
C ARG A 605 -26.48 5.66 1.59
N ALA A 606 -25.65 4.60 1.43
CA ALA A 606 -25.17 4.15 0.12
C ALA A 606 -25.17 2.62 0.07
N ARG A 607 -25.15 2.07 -1.14
CA ARG A 607 -25.08 0.63 -1.38
C ARG A 607 -23.99 0.31 -2.39
N VAL A 608 -23.24 -0.73 -2.11
CA VAL A 608 -22.26 -1.28 -3.05
C VAL A 608 -22.47 -2.77 -3.16
N LEU A 609 -22.49 -3.26 -4.39
CA LEU A 609 -22.50 -4.68 -4.66
C LEU A 609 -21.49 -5.01 -5.74
N GLY A 610 -21.00 -6.25 -5.76
CA GLY A 610 -20.09 -6.66 -6.81
C GLY A 610 -19.74 -8.14 -6.79
N LEU A 611 -18.92 -8.49 -7.76
CA LEU A 611 -18.39 -9.81 -7.99
C LEU A 611 -16.89 -9.73 -8.17
N GLU A 612 -16.16 -10.53 -7.41
CA GLU A 612 -14.73 -10.72 -7.48
C GLU A 612 -14.40 -12.09 -8.02
N ALA A 613 -13.61 -12.20 -9.09
CA ALA A 613 -13.14 -13.45 -9.63
C ALA A 613 -11.61 -13.44 -9.70
N MET A 614 -11.00 -14.53 -9.26
CA MET A 614 -9.57 -14.77 -9.35
C MET A 614 -9.30 -16.17 -9.86
N GLY A 615 -8.30 -16.31 -10.70
CA GLY A 615 -7.85 -17.61 -11.18
C GLY A 615 -6.34 -17.64 -11.33
N SER A 616 -5.70 -18.75 -10.96
CA SER A 616 -4.30 -19.01 -11.29
C SER A 616 -4.11 -20.45 -11.71
N ALA A 617 -3.35 -20.66 -12.76
CA ALA A 617 -3.05 -21.99 -13.30
C ALA A 617 -1.57 -22.12 -13.57
N ARG A 618 -1.00 -23.27 -13.21
CA ARG A 618 0.38 -23.65 -13.56
C ARG A 618 0.38 -24.97 -14.30
N LYS A 619 0.95 -25.00 -15.52
CA LYS A 619 1.03 -26.20 -16.34
C LYS A 619 2.44 -26.43 -16.87
N ARG A 620 2.97 -27.62 -16.65
CA ARG A 620 4.18 -28.07 -17.34
C ARG A 620 3.80 -28.55 -18.73
N LEU A 621 4.50 -28.03 -19.74
CA LEU A 621 4.35 -28.36 -21.14
C LEU A 621 5.55 -29.17 -21.63
N PRO A 622 5.46 -29.83 -22.80
CA PRO A 622 6.60 -30.52 -23.45
C PRO A 622 7.80 -29.57 -23.62
N LEU A 623 8.98 -30.14 -23.82
CA LEU A 623 10.27 -29.43 -24.03
C LEU A 623 10.70 -28.57 -22.82
N GLY A 624 10.21 -28.87 -21.60
CA GLY A 624 10.62 -28.18 -20.37
C GLY A 624 10.01 -26.79 -20.15
N PHE A 625 8.97 -26.43 -20.91
CA PHE A 625 8.23 -25.19 -20.66
C PHE A 625 7.32 -25.31 -19.45
N VAL A 626 7.24 -24.24 -18.65
CA VAL A 626 6.24 -24.05 -17.59
C VAL A 626 5.43 -22.80 -17.92
N LEU A 627 4.13 -22.98 -18.08
CA LEU A 627 3.20 -21.86 -18.30
C LEU A 627 2.48 -21.53 -16.99
N HIS A 628 2.42 -20.24 -16.65
CA HIS A 628 1.58 -19.69 -15.61
C HIS A 628 0.57 -18.73 -16.23
N ALA A 629 -0.65 -18.79 -15.76
CA ALA A 629 -1.72 -17.89 -16.17
C ALA A 629 -2.42 -17.39 -14.91
N ASP A 630 -2.52 -16.08 -14.75
CA ASP A 630 -3.20 -15.43 -13.64
C ASP A 630 -4.28 -14.51 -14.20
N LEU A 631 -5.46 -14.55 -13.59
CA LEU A 631 -6.62 -13.74 -13.91
C LEU A 631 -7.13 -13.08 -12.64
N SER A 632 -7.44 -11.79 -12.68
CA SER A 632 -8.27 -11.11 -11.70
C SER A 632 -9.33 -10.28 -12.42
N TYR A 633 -10.54 -10.26 -11.86
CA TYR A 633 -11.64 -9.46 -12.39
C TYR A 633 -12.53 -9.00 -11.25
N THR A 634 -13.02 -7.77 -11.36
CA THR A 634 -13.97 -7.17 -10.44
C THR A 634 -15.07 -6.47 -11.22
N PHE A 635 -16.30 -6.78 -10.85
CA PHE A 635 -17.48 -6.00 -11.17
C PHE A 635 -17.93 -5.26 -9.90
N THR A 636 -18.18 -3.96 -9.97
CA THR A 636 -18.65 -3.15 -8.84
C THR A 636 -19.73 -2.19 -9.29
N GLN A 637 -20.85 -2.18 -8.58
CA GLN A 637 -21.89 -1.19 -8.72
C GLN A 637 -22.14 -0.52 -7.38
N ALA A 638 -22.07 0.82 -7.35
CA ALA A 638 -22.14 1.63 -6.13
C ALA A 638 -23.02 2.86 -6.35
N TRP A 639 -24.00 3.11 -5.44
CA TRP A 639 -24.91 4.26 -5.59
C TRP A 639 -25.43 4.74 -4.23
N PHE A 640 -25.81 6.01 -4.19
CA PHE A 640 -26.47 6.64 -3.03
C PHE A 640 -27.93 6.23 -2.92
N LEU A 641 -28.37 5.97 -1.68
CA LEU A 641 -29.76 5.60 -1.36
C LEU A 641 -30.57 6.80 -0.82
N THR A 642 -29.90 7.91 -0.50
CA THR A 642 -30.50 9.14 0.01
C THR A 642 -30.04 10.32 -0.81
N ALA A 643 -30.92 11.31 -0.98
CA ALA A 643 -30.57 12.60 -1.57
C ALA A 643 -30.02 13.55 -0.50
N PHE A 644 -29.01 14.34 -0.83
CA PHE A 644 -28.42 15.37 0.03
C PHE A 644 -27.62 16.38 -0.79
N THR A 645 -27.22 17.49 -0.18
CA THR A 645 -26.28 18.45 -0.76
C THR A 645 -25.02 18.53 0.11
N SER A 646 -23.86 18.54 -0.52
CA SER A 646 -22.55 18.58 0.15
C SER A 646 -21.67 19.67 -0.48
N ALA A 647 -20.87 20.32 0.35
CA ALA A 647 -19.81 21.20 -0.13
C ALA A 647 -18.59 20.42 -0.69
N ASN A 648 -18.54 19.09 -0.50
CA ASN A 648 -17.52 18.27 -1.14
C ASN A 648 -17.73 18.25 -2.65
N PRO A 649 -16.77 18.74 -3.47
CA PRO A 649 -16.98 18.95 -4.91
C PRO A 649 -17.18 17.67 -5.72
N ILE A 650 -16.78 16.51 -5.20
CA ILE A 650 -17.06 15.22 -5.88
C ILE A 650 -18.48 14.70 -5.65
N TRP A 651 -19.22 15.32 -4.71
CA TRP A 651 -20.62 14.99 -4.41
C TRP A 651 -21.59 16.05 -4.92
N GLY A 652 -21.44 17.30 -4.49
CA GLY A 652 -22.33 18.39 -4.85
C GLY A 652 -23.78 18.15 -4.42
N ALA A 653 -24.73 18.27 -5.33
CA ALA A 653 -26.13 17.96 -5.14
C ALA A 653 -26.42 16.52 -5.58
N VAL A 654 -26.54 15.61 -4.61
CA VAL A 654 -26.75 14.17 -4.85
C VAL A 654 -28.22 13.83 -4.82
N ALA A 655 -28.70 13.11 -5.85
CA ALA A 655 -30.02 12.49 -5.89
C ALA A 655 -29.94 11.01 -5.48
N GLN A 656 -31.07 10.45 -5.05
CA GLN A 656 -31.17 9.02 -4.81
C GLN A 656 -30.93 8.24 -6.12
N GLY A 657 -30.04 7.26 -6.09
CA GLY A 657 -29.64 6.46 -7.24
C GLY A 657 -28.39 6.98 -7.96
N ASP A 658 -27.85 8.14 -7.59
CA ASP A 658 -26.58 8.63 -8.15
C ASP A 658 -25.46 7.66 -7.86
N ALA A 659 -24.65 7.37 -8.88
CA ALA A 659 -23.48 6.52 -8.75
C ALA A 659 -22.38 7.23 -7.92
N LEU A 660 -21.66 6.46 -7.11
CA LEU A 660 -20.49 6.96 -6.38
C LEU A 660 -19.35 7.27 -7.37
N PRO A 661 -18.61 8.38 -7.15
CA PRO A 661 -17.51 8.78 -8.03
C PRO A 661 -16.29 7.88 -7.89
N TYR A 662 -15.45 7.85 -8.94
CA TYR A 662 -14.18 7.15 -9.01
C TYR A 662 -14.22 5.62 -8.75
N ILE A 663 -15.35 4.98 -9.07
CA ILE A 663 -15.52 3.53 -9.00
C ILE A 663 -15.76 2.99 -10.41
N PRO A 664 -14.77 2.30 -11.03
CA PRO A 664 -14.98 1.66 -12.31
C PRO A 664 -15.92 0.46 -12.13
N GLN A 665 -16.93 0.37 -13.02
CA GLN A 665 -17.88 -0.75 -12.97
C GLN A 665 -17.20 -2.09 -13.29
N HIS A 666 -16.23 -2.08 -14.19
CA HIS A 666 -15.47 -3.26 -14.60
C HIS A 666 -13.99 -2.96 -14.54
N GLN A 667 -13.23 -3.83 -13.93
CA GLN A 667 -11.78 -3.84 -14.00
C GLN A 667 -11.24 -5.26 -13.98
N GLY A 668 -10.07 -5.48 -14.57
CA GLY A 668 -9.48 -6.80 -14.56
C GLY A 668 -8.05 -6.83 -15.09
N GLN A 669 -7.38 -7.93 -14.82
CA GLN A 669 -6.03 -8.19 -15.26
C GLN A 669 -5.89 -9.64 -15.71
N VAL A 670 -5.18 -9.84 -16.79
CA VAL A 670 -4.70 -11.15 -17.23
C VAL A 670 -3.19 -11.09 -17.31
N ARG A 671 -2.51 -12.07 -16.75
CA ARG A 671 -1.05 -12.21 -16.85
C ARG A 671 -0.68 -13.62 -17.30
N LEU A 672 0.11 -13.71 -18.34
CA LEU A 672 0.66 -14.97 -18.88
C LEU A 672 2.17 -14.96 -18.72
N ARG A 673 2.76 -16.05 -18.19
CA ARG A 673 4.19 -16.19 -18.01
C ARG A 673 4.65 -17.56 -18.53
N GLY A 674 5.68 -17.55 -19.34
CA GLY A 674 6.35 -18.74 -19.86
C GLY A 674 7.79 -18.82 -19.34
N GLN A 675 8.14 -19.94 -18.71
CA GLN A 675 9.49 -20.22 -18.23
C GLN A 675 10.09 -21.42 -18.97
N ARG A 676 11.34 -21.31 -19.38
CA ARG A 676 12.11 -22.43 -19.93
C ARG A 676 13.57 -22.33 -19.50
N GLY A 677 14.02 -23.29 -18.69
CA GLY A 677 15.36 -23.24 -18.11
C GLY A 677 15.59 -21.93 -17.34
N PRO A 678 16.66 -21.17 -17.64
CA PRO A 678 16.95 -19.92 -16.94
C PRO A 678 16.12 -18.72 -17.42
N PHE A 679 15.35 -18.85 -18.51
CA PHE A 679 14.62 -17.75 -19.13
C PHE A 679 13.16 -17.71 -18.69
N GLU A 680 12.65 -16.53 -18.38
CA GLU A 680 11.24 -16.25 -18.12
C GLU A 680 10.79 -15.04 -18.96
N LEU A 681 9.59 -15.13 -19.54
CA LEU A 681 8.91 -14.05 -20.24
C LEU A 681 7.48 -13.95 -19.71
N GLY A 682 7.06 -12.76 -19.31
CA GLY A 682 5.73 -12.43 -18.85
C GLY A 682 5.09 -11.35 -19.71
N VAL A 683 3.78 -11.46 -19.96
CA VAL A 683 2.95 -10.43 -20.59
C VAL A 683 1.72 -10.24 -19.71
N GLY A 684 1.42 -9.01 -19.36
CA GLY A 684 0.25 -8.62 -18.59
C GLY A 684 -0.62 -7.63 -19.36
N ALA A 685 -1.94 -7.81 -19.28
CA ALA A 685 -2.93 -6.85 -19.78
C ALA A 685 -3.82 -6.44 -18.61
N MET A 686 -4.01 -5.13 -18.41
CA MET A 686 -4.88 -4.54 -17.40
C MET A 686 -5.95 -3.71 -18.07
N TYR A 687 -7.20 -3.91 -17.68
CA TYR A 687 -8.37 -3.16 -18.13
C TYR A 687 -9.00 -2.39 -16.99
N TYR A 688 -9.29 -1.12 -17.23
CA TYR A 688 -10.07 -0.25 -16.36
C TYR A 688 -11.27 0.25 -17.14
N GLY A 689 -12.47 0.07 -16.61
CA GLY A 689 -13.68 0.66 -17.17
C GLY A 689 -13.71 2.16 -16.97
N ALA A 690 -14.54 2.82 -17.77
CA ALA A 690 -14.83 4.23 -17.57
C ALA A 690 -15.49 4.46 -16.21
N MET A 691 -15.27 5.65 -15.64
CA MET A 691 -15.85 6.06 -14.36
C MET A 691 -16.17 7.56 -14.39
N ARG A 692 -17.10 7.96 -13.53
CA ARG A 692 -17.43 9.37 -13.34
C ARG A 692 -16.60 9.98 -12.22
N GLU A 693 -16.30 11.25 -12.33
CA GLU A 693 -15.57 12.01 -11.33
C GLU A 693 -16.50 12.54 -10.22
N VAL A 694 -17.72 12.91 -10.57
CA VAL A 694 -18.72 13.51 -9.69
C VAL A 694 -19.93 12.56 -9.59
N ALA A 695 -20.59 12.54 -8.44
CA ALA A 695 -21.79 11.75 -8.24
C ALA A 695 -22.88 12.13 -9.26
N GLY A 696 -23.61 11.15 -9.81
CA GLY A 696 -24.65 11.39 -10.80
C GLY A 696 -25.18 10.12 -11.45
N GLN A 697 -26.15 10.29 -12.35
CA GLN A 697 -26.81 9.23 -13.11
C GLN A 697 -26.73 9.48 -14.61
N GLY A 698 -26.99 8.43 -15.39
CA GLY A 698 -27.06 8.50 -16.85
C GLY A 698 -25.69 8.69 -17.52
N GLU A 699 -25.69 9.34 -18.66
CA GLU A 699 -24.49 9.66 -19.44
C GLU A 699 -23.55 10.56 -18.64
N VAL A 700 -22.26 10.28 -18.72
CA VAL A 700 -21.24 11.06 -17.99
C VAL A 700 -20.81 12.21 -18.89
N PRO A 701 -20.90 13.48 -18.44
CA PRO A 701 -20.35 14.61 -19.19
C PRO A 701 -18.85 14.42 -19.45
N GLU A 702 -18.36 14.78 -20.63
CA GLU A 702 -16.96 14.60 -21.03
C GLU A 702 -15.97 15.23 -20.03
N VAL A 703 -16.32 16.38 -19.46
CA VAL A 703 -15.50 17.09 -18.45
C VAL A 703 -15.47 16.39 -17.08
N GLU A 704 -16.33 15.41 -16.85
CA GLU A 704 -16.44 14.62 -15.62
C GLU A 704 -16.10 13.15 -15.85
N GLU A 705 -15.87 12.74 -17.10
CA GLU A 705 -15.53 11.36 -17.42
C GLU A 705 -14.03 11.09 -17.27
N VAL A 706 -13.70 9.96 -16.68
CA VAL A 706 -12.39 9.29 -16.79
C VAL A 706 -12.59 8.09 -17.70
N PRO A 707 -12.13 8.15 -18.96
CA PRO A 707 -12.38 7.10 -19.95
C PRO A 707 -11.76 5.76 -19.57
N GLY A 708 -12.35 4.68 -20.07
CA GLY A 708 -11.77 3.34 -19.91
C GLY A 708 -10.45 3.19 -20.66
N ARG A 709 -9.55 2.35 -20.14
CA ARG A 709 -8.22 2.13 -20.70
C ARG A 709 -7.74 0.69 -20.59
N VAL A 710 -6.81 0.30 -21.47
CA VAL A 710 -6.10 -0.97 -21.45
C VAL A 710 -4.60 -0.71 -21.40
N LEU A 711 -3.90 -1.29 -20.45
CA LEU A 711 -2.44 -1.20 -20.35
C LEU A 711 -1.84 -2.58 -20.63
N LEU A 712 -0.74 -2.61 -21.38
CA LEU A 712 0.06 -3.81 -21.62
C LEU A 712 1.43 -3.66 -20.97
N ASP A 713 1.84 -4.67 -20.21
CA ASP A 713 3.15 -4.75 -19.58
C ASP A 713 3.89 -6.01 -20.02
N VAL A 714 5.21 -5.90 -20.14
CA VAL A 714 6.10 -7.03 -20.47
C VAL A 714 7.21 -7.11 -19.43
N THR A 715 7.49 -8.32 -18.98
CA THR A 715 8.64 -8.64 -18.12
C THR A 715 9.45 -9.76 -18.76
N ALA A 716 10.77 -9.66 -18.74
CA ALA A 716 11.64 -10.73 -19.18
C ALA A 716 12.80 -10.87 -18.20
N SER A 717 13.25 -12.10 -17.95
CA SER A 717 14.43 -12.30 -17.11
C SER A 717 15.23 -13.54 -17.51
N ALA A 718 16.49 -13.52 -17.14
CA ALA A 718 17.42 -14.64 -17.33
C ALA A 718 18.29 -14.82 -16.09
N GLU A 719 18.35 -16.05 -15.59
CA GLU A 719 19.30 -16.44 -14.53
C GLU A 719 20.70 -16.58 -15.13
N VAL A 720 21.68 -15.90 -14.54
CA VAL A 720 23.08 -15.87 -14.98
C VAL A 720 23.99 -16.15 -13.78
N GLY A 721 24.39 -17.42 -13.61
CA GLY A 721 25.13 -17.85 -12.44
C GLY A 721 24.29 -17.65 -11.13
N ALA A 722 24.83 -16.92 -10.17
CA ALA A 722 24.14 -16.56 -8.94
C ALA A 722 23.31 -15.24 -9.07
N GLY A 723 23.29 -14.65 -10.25
CA GLY A 723 22.57 -13.43 -10.54
C GLY A 723 21.42 -13.64 -11.51
N ARG A 724 20.57 -12.61 -11.61
CA ARG A 724 19.43 -12.55 -12.52
C ARG A 724 19.43 -11.18 -13.21
N VAL A 725 19.45 -11.18 -14.54
CA VAL A 725 19.19 -9.97 -15.34
C VAL A 725 17.69 -9.92 -15.62
N TYR A 726 17.08 -8.75 -15.50
CA TYR A 726 15.66 -8.57 -15.81
C TYR A 726 15.42 -7.30 -16.63
N PHE A 727 14.36 -7.34 -17.39
CA PHE A 727 13.84 -6.26 -18.21
C PHE A 727 12.36 -6.09 -17.90
N THR A 728 11.89 -4.84 -17.75
CA THR A 728 10.47 -4.52 -17.63
C THR A 728 10.11 -3.39 -18.58
N ALA A 729 8.94 -3.51 -19.20
CA ALA A 729 8.33 -2.45 -19.98
C ALA A 729 6.87 -2.33 -19.55
N THR A 730 6.51 -1.22 -18.93
CA THR A 730 5.14 -0.93 -18.48
C THR A 730 4.49 0.08 -19.41
N ASN A 731 3.18 -0.04 -19.64
CA ASN A 731 2.44 0.70 -20.66
C ASN A 731 3.10 0.59 -22.06
N LEU A 732 3.31 -0.66 -22.51
CA LEU A 732 4.02 -0.97 -23.77
C LEU A 732 3.40 -0.26 -24.98
N LEU A 733 2.11 0.02 -24.96
CA LEU A 733 1.40 0.75 -26.02
C LEU A 733 1.62 2.26 -25.96
N ASN A 734 2.33 2.75 -24.97
CA ASN A 734 2.60 4.17 -24.70
C ASN A 734 1.33 5.03 -24.75
N GLN A 735 0.25 4.56 -24.15
CA GLN A 735 -1.02 5.28 -24.09
C GLN A 735 -0.90 6.47 -23.13
N SER A 736 -1.32 7.65 -23.61
CA SER A 736 -1.46 8.86 -22.79
C SER A 736 -2.91 9.02 -22.31
N ALA A 737 -3.46 7.97 -21.67
CA ALA A 737 -4.84 8.00 -21.19
C ALA A 737 -5.02 8.95 -20.02
N LEU A 738 -6.21 9.54 -19.88
CA LEU A 738 -6.63 10.28 -18.71
C LEU A 738 -6.86 9.29 -17.54
N VAL A 739 -6.18 9.49 -16.42
CA VAL A 739 -6.31 8.60 -15.23
C VAL A 739 -7.12 9.22 -14.11
N SER A 740 -7.15 10.55 -14.02
CA SER A 740 -7.89 11.31 -13.01
C SER A 740 -8.04 12.75 -13.45
N ARG A 741 -9.08 13.44 -12.94
CA ARG A 741 -9.25 14.89 -13.05
C ARG A 741 -9.01 15.59 -11.70
N ARG A 742 -8.65 14.83 -10.68
CA ARG A 742 -8.30 15.32 -9.35
C ARG A 742 -6.80 15.10 -9.04
N PRO A 743 -6.19 16.01 -8.28
CA PRO A 743 -6.77 17.13 -7.50
C PRO A 743 -7.34 18.29 -8.33
N MET A 744 -6.64 18.80 -9.33
CA MET A 744 -7.03 19.98 -10.12
C MET A 744 -6.70 19.71 -11.59
N GLY A 745 -7.71 19.35 -12.42
CA GLY A 745 -7.57 19.16 -13.86
C GLY A 745 -7.05 17.78 -14.27
N ALA A 746 -6.91 17.60 -15.58
CA ALA A 746 -6.59 16.33 -16.22
C ALA A 746 -5.15 15.84 -15.91
N ARG A 747 -5.02 14.54 -15.62
CA ARG A 747 -3.74 13.87 -15.29
C ARG A 747 -3.49 12.69 -16.22
N PRO A 748 -2.27 12.58 -16.79
CA PRO A 748 -1.92 11.51 -17.71
C PRO A 748 -1.55 10.21 -17.00
N GLN A 749 -1.81 9.11 -17.68
CA GLN A 749 -1.15 7.84 -17.46
C GLN A 749 0.37 8.01 -17.64
N ALA A 750 1.17 7.36 -16.79
CA ALA A 750 2.61 7.27 -17.04
C ALA A 750 2.87 6.67 -18.43
N PRO A 751 3.77 7.25 -19.22
CA PRO A 751 4.11 6.76 -20.55
C PRO A 751 4.81 5.40 -20.48
N LEU A 752 5.31 4.89 -21.61
CA LEU A 752 6.15 3.69 -21.62
C LEU A 752 7.36 3.87 -20.70
N LEU A 753 7.38 3.12 -19.59
CA LEU A 753 8.52 3.04 -18.70
C LEU A 753 9.28 1.74 -18.97
N VAL A 754 10.55 1.87 -19.31
CA VAL A 754 11.45 0.72 -19.60
C VAL A 754 12.55 0.69 -18.55
N GLN A 755 12.80 -0.48 -17.98
CA GLN A 755 13.89 -0.68 -17.01
C GLN A 755 14.68 -1.94 -17.35
N LEU A 756 15.99 -1.86 -17.16
CA LEU A 756 16.92 -2.99 -17.18
C LEU A 756 17.57 -3.08 -15.81
N GLY A 757 17.56 -4.29 -15.22
CA GLY A 757 18.12 -4.47 -13.90
C GLY A 757 18.90 -5.78 -13.75
N PHE A 758 19.65 -5.84 -12.67
CA PHE A 758 20.45 -6.98 -12.26
C PHE A 758 20.27 -7.24 -10.78
N LYS A 759 19.93 -8.47 -10.43
CA LYS A 759 19.88 -8.97 -9.05
C LYS A 759 20.99 -9.97 -8.79
N TYR A 760 21.58 -9.90 -7.62
CA TYR A 760 22.52 -10.87 -7.11
C TYR A 760 22.14 -11.25 -5.69
N SER A 761 22.02 -12.55 -5.40
CA SER A 761 21.68 -13.07 -4.07
C SER A 761 22.73 -14.11 -3.65
N PHE A 762 23.14 -14.03 -2.38
CA PHE A 762 23.95 -15.08 -1.75
C PHE A 762 23.31 -15.52 -0.43
N ARG A 763 23.46 -16.80 -0.10
CA ARG A 763 22.94 -17.42 1.12
C ARG A 763 23.92 -18.43 1.68
#